data_f568ca3993259bba97bca5df560cd0b7
#
_entry.id   f568ca3993259bba97bca5df560cd0b7
#
_cell.length_a   1.000
_cell.length_b   1.000
_cell.length_c   1.000
_cell.angle_alpha   90.00
_cell.angle_beta   90.00
_cell.angle_gamma   90.00
#
_symmetry.space_group_name_H-M   'P 1'
#
loop_
_entity.id
_entity.type
_entity.pdbx_description
1 polymer ?
#
loop_
_entity_poly.entity_id
_entity_poly.type
_entity_poly.pdbx_seq_one_letter_code
_entity_poly.pdbx_strand_id
1 'polypeptide(L)'
;MEPKTVKAQAGKTLTITLKDDSKVLNDVVVIGYGVQKKSDLTGAVASIKSDDIKGLSATDAGAALQGKAAGVQIINSGGPGEAADIRIRGYSSNSGNIGPLLIVDGLKVDNIQYLDPSMIESMEVLKDAASAAIYGAQAGNGVVIITTKTGAANGGKAQISYSSKFTIQSLGKKADIFDAPEYIEYHKYLGDIDDALLQKNGYNGQNTNWYDEVFENSLAHQHSLTVQASNGKGRFLASLNILNNDGIVKGNNDTYKRFTGQINADYDVYKWLNITTNTSFEKWKTKGVTKGYGSILNSVVSIDPLTPAYYSNVDDLAPAMKAALEAGKAVMRDPNHNNDYYATSKYVEEATGNPLAQKDRHDITNSGINVRGTVAANLKPFKGFTFTSRLGYRITQSNYHKFEAPYYLNTMANSTKYNIEARSNNGLYYQWENFANYMNTFGKHTVGAMAGMSFTKNHWDNNTIASEGDNILSAYKSNFRYIDYLLADATKSVGNAPSDATELSYFGRLSYSYDNRYFLQVNFRRDAFDTSKLSKKARWGNFPSFSAGWSISNEKFFKDHIDREAVSFLKLRASWGRNGNVNILNGYPYSSPIALNQSFYQYNPSIGDGKLTYGSKPTGIANPDLTWETSEQVDLGLDARFLNDRLTLGVDWYRKTTKDLLIEIAPLPEIGVNKIVVNSGKVLNSGLDIELGWRDNIKDFKYGVTVNGSTLKNEVKEVSAMVNRLTEVGIDGFNNQLKPTFEAGHSVWYFRGYKYAGVAEDGSALYYDKNGKVTPAPTDEDKQDLGAGIPKFTYGITINLAYKGFDFSVFGTGAAGNKIYNLMVSADRPLINGITTYWENSWREDRTNAKYPDMKKVATDWKFFSSDAAIFSGSYFKFKQIQLGYTLPKLITSKIGLSDLRVYCSLDDFFTITNYPGADPETASMNNGASRGFDNGTYPTSKKMVFGINVTF
;
A
#
# COMPACT_ATOMS: atom_id res chain seq x y z
N MET A 1 -34.58 -21.14 -5.67
CA MET A 1 -35.30 -22.21 -6.39
C MET A 1 -36.58 -21.63 -6.94
N GLU A 2 -36.92 -21.87 -8.21
CA GLU A 2 -38.19 -21.42 -8.79
C GLU A 2 -39.35 -22.11 -8.10
N PRO A 3 -40.44 -21.43 -7.70
CA PRO A 3 -41.62 -22.06 -7.11
C PRO A 3 -42.33 -22.90 -8.16
N LYS A 4 -42.56 -24.19 -7.86
CA LYS A 4 -43.25 -25.13 -8.74
C LYS A 4 -44.54 -25.62 -8.06
N THR A 5 -45.67 -25.31 -8.64
CA THR A 5 -46.94 -25.84 -8.17
C THR A 5 -47.21 -27.20 -8.80
N VAL A 6 -47.39 -28.23 -7.98
CA VAL A 6 -47.65 -29.59 -8.45
C VAL A 6 -48.94 -30.09 -7.77
N LYS A 7 -49.87 -30.63 -8.53
CA LYS A 7 -51.10 -31.23 -7.98
C LYS A 7 -50.77 -32.59 -7.33
N ALA A 8 -51.03 -32.71 -6.05
CA ALA A 8 -50.90 -33.96 -5.33
C ALA A 8 -52.03 -34.97 -5.74
N GLN A 9 -51.65 -36.22 -6.00
CA GLN A 9 -52.57 -37.32 -6.19
C GLN A 9 -52.43 -38.29 -5.02
N ALA A 10 -53.55 -38.62 -4.39
CA ALA A 10 -53.53 -39.55 -3.26
C ALA A 10 -52.97 -40.93 -3.67
N GLY A 11 -52.05 -41.47 -2.89
CA GLY A 11 -51.41 -42.77 -3.09
C GLY A 11 -50.24 -42.83 -4.07
N LYS A 12 -49.77 -41.69 -4.63
CA LYS A 12 -48.57 -41.67 -5.48
C LYS A 12 -47.43 -40.87 -4.83
N THR A 13 -46.22 -41.46 -4.87
CA THR A 13 -45.00 -40.76 -4.47
C THR A 13 -44.72 -39.61 -5.47
N LEU A 14 -44.64 -38.39 -4.98
CA LEU A 14 -44.44 -37.21 -5.78
C LEU A 14 -42.92 -36.82 -5.71
N THR A 15 -42.22 -37.02 -6.79
CA THR A 15 -40.84 -36.53 -6.92
C THR A 15 -40.87 -35.14 -7.53
N ILE A 16 -40.55 -34.11 -6.76
CA ILE A 16 -40.52 -32.71 -7.23
C ILE A 16 -39.07 -32.32 -7.47
N THR A 17 -38.71 -32.22 -8.73
CA THR A 17 -37.39 -31.62 -9.11
C THR A 17 -37.59 -30.13 -9.22
N LEU A 18 -36.97 -29.37 -8.33
CA LEU A 18 -36.90 -27.92 -8.39
C LEU A 18 -35.69 -27.52 -9.25
N LYS A 19 -35.91 -26.65 -10.22
CA LYS A 19 -34.76 -25.98 -10.89
C LYS A 19 -34.19 -24.95 -9.93
N ASP A 20 -32.88 -24.84 -9.90
CA ASP A 20 -32.24 -23.70 -9.24
C ASP A 20 -32.79 -22.42 -9.88
N ASP A 21 -33.27 -21.52 -9.04
CA ASP A 21 -33.65 -20.18 -9.48
C ASP A 21 -32.36 -19.47 -9.84
N SER A 22 -32.01 -19.47 -11.12
CA SER A 22 -30.91 -18.71 -11.69
C SER A 22 -31.22 -17.19 -11.78
N LYS A 23 -32.38 -16.76 -11.27
CA LYS A 23 -32.56 -15.35 -10.96
C LYS A 23 -31.49 -15.00 -9.95
N VAL A 24 -30.38 -14.45 -10.45
CA VAL A 24 -29.45 -13.67 -9.65
C VAL A 24 -30.31 -12.81 -8.74
N LEU A 25 -30.43 -13.19 -7.50
CA LEU A 25 -31.01 -12.37 -6.44
C LEU A 25 -30.49 -10.96 -6.71
N ASN A 26 -31.38 -9.97 -6.66
CA ASN A 26 -31.06 -8.59 -6.93
C ASN A 26 -29.86 -8.18 -6.07
N ASP A 27 -28.64 -8.51 -6.54
CA ASP A 27 -27.40 -8.15 -5.89
C ASP A 27 -27.38 -6.65 -5.73
N VAL A 28 -27.43 -6.19 -4.50
CA VAL A 28 -27.39 -4.78 -4.17
C VAL A 28 -25.96 -4.39 -3.80
N VAL A 29 -25.54 -3.23 -4.27
CA VAL A 29 -24.23 -2.66 -4.06
C VAL A 29 -24.41 -1.33 -3.32
N VAL A 30 -23.60 -1.09 -2.32
CA VAL A 30 -23.57 0.18 -1.60
C VAL A 30 -22.80 1.20 -2.43
N ILE A 31 -23.44 2.26 -2.89
CA ILE A 31 -22.81 3.33 -3.66
C ILE A 31 -23.10 4.68 -3.01
N GLY A 32 -22.09 5.20 -2.36
CA GLY A 32 -22.19 6.48 -1.68
C GLY A 32 -23.23 6.44 -0.56
N TYR A 33 -24.22 7.30 -0.66
CA TYR A 33 -25.27 7.50 0.35
C TYR A 33 -26.52 6.66 0.06
N GLY A 34 -26.39 5.54 -0.68
CA GLY A 34 -27.52 4.70 -1.04
C GLY A 34 -27.13 3.31 -1.50
N VAL A 35 -28.14 2.48 -1.72
CA VAL A 35 -27.99 1.12 -2.20
C VAL A 35 -28.64 1.01 -3.58
N GLN A 36 -27.94 0.42 -4.54
CA GLN A 36 -28.45 0.19 -5.90
C GLN A 36 -28.33 -1.27 -6.29
N LYS A 37 -29.20 -1.75 -7.17
CA LYS A 37 -29.03 -3.08 -7.77
C LYS A 37 -27.80 -3.09 -8.67
N LYS A 38 -26.99 -4.14 -8.62
CA LYS A 38 -25.80 -4.30 -9.47
C LYS A 38 -26.16 -4.18 -10.96
N SER A 39 -27.35 -4.66 -11.37
CA SER A 39 -27.86 -4.52 -12.73
C SER A 39 -28.09 -3.07 -13.17
N ASP A 40 -28.35 -2.16 -12.23
CA ASP A 40 -28.75 -0.78 -12.51
C ASP A 40 -27.53 0.16 -12.55
N LEU A 41 -26.35 -0.33 -12.11
CA LEU A 41 -25.12 0.46 -12.10
C LEU A 41 -24.75 0.96 -13.50
N THR A 42 -24.45 2.24 -13.62
CA THR A 42 -24.02 2.89 -14.85
C THR A 42 -22.54 3.27 -14.87
N GLY A 43 -21.86 3.15 -13.72
CA GLY A 43 -20.43 3.39 -13.59
C GLY A 43 -19.60 2.12 -13.44
N ALA A 44 -18.26 2.24 -13.48
CA ALA A 44 -17.32 1.15 -13.30
C ALA A 44 -17.08 0.86 -11.81
N VAL A 45 -17.75 -0.15 -11.27
CA VAL A 45 -17.68 -0.57 -9.86
C VAL A 45 -17.27 -2.03 -9.79
N ALA A 46 -16.16 -2.32 -9.09
CA ALA A 46 -15.81 -3.68 -8.70
C ALA A 46 -16.42 -3.98 -7.32
N SER A 47 -17.11 -5.10 -7.19
CA SER A 47 -17.74 -5.54 -5.94
C SER A 47 -17.18 -6.89 -5.54
N ILE A 48 -16.57 -6.94 -4.35
CA ILE A 48 -16.00 -8.14 -3.74
C ILE A 48 -16.83 -8.47 -2.51
N LYS A 49 -17.38 -9.67 -2.47
CA LYS A 49 -18.28 -10.12 -1.40
C LYS A 49 -17.53 -10.91 -0.34
N SER A 50 -18.18 -11.08 0.82
CA SER A 50 -17.69 -11.90 1.92
C SER A 50 -17.23 -13.29 1.46
N ASP A 51 -17.96 -13.93 0.54
CA ASP A 51 -17.61 -15.27 0.05
C ASP A 51 -16.31 -15.29 -0.78
N ASP A 52 -15.97 -14.19 -1.47
CA ASP A 52 -14.75 -14.08 -2.27
C ASP A 52 -13.48 -13.92 -1.39
N ILE A 53 -13.67 -13.54 -0.11
CA ILE A 53 -12.60 -13.27 0.86
C ILE A 53 -12.62 -14.20 2.07
N LYS A 54 -13.70 -14.95 2.33
CA LYS A 54 -13.88 -15.83 3.49
C LYS A 54 -12.80 -16.90 3.63
N GLY A 55 -12.27 -17.35 2.51
CA GLY A 55 -11.19 -18.35 2.46
C GLY A 55 -9.78 -17.76 2.57
N LEU A 56 -9.62 -16.43 2.57
CA LEU A 56 -8.30 -15.83 2.57
C LEU A 56 -7.65 -15.87 3.96
N SER A 57 -6.36 -16.15 3.97
CA SER A 57 -5.53 -16.08 5.17
C SER A 57 -5.03 -14.66 5.48
N ALA A 58 -5.46 -13.66 4.69
CA ALA A 58 -5.14 -12.25 4.89
C ALA A 58 -5.41 -11.78 6.33
N THR A 59 -4.53 -10.92 6.86
CA THR A 59 -4.61 -10.39 8.22
C THR A 59 -5.45 -9.11 8.31
N ASP A 60 -5.72 -8.47 7.17
CA ASP A 60 -6.44 -7.21 7.07
C ASP A 60 -7.20 -7.06 5.74
N ALA A 61 -8.09 -6.06 5.68
CA ALA A 61 -8.94 -5.81 4.53
C ALA A 61 -8.19 -5.38 3.26
N GLY A 62 -7.05 -4.67 3.41
CA GLY A 62 -6.24 -4.22 2.28
C GLY A 62 -5.62 -5.40 1.54
N ALA A 63 -4.99 -6.32 2.28
CA ALA A 63 -4.45 -7.55 1.72
C ALA A 63 -5.52 -8.43 1.05
N ALA A 64 -6.75 -8.43 1.60
CA ALA A 64 -7.87 -9.20 1.03
C ALA A 64 -8.36 -8.68 -0.34
N LEU A 65 -8.10 -7.40 -0.68
CA LEU A 65 -8.45 -6.81 -1.97
C LEU A 65 -7.47 -7.21 -3.10
N GLN A 66 -6.26 -7.63 -2.77
CA GLN A 66 -5.18 -7.82 -3.74
C GLN A 66 -5.59 -8.79 -4.85
N GLY A 67 -5.44 -8.35 -6.12
CA GLY A 67 -5.71 -9.13 -7.33
C GLY A 67 -7.17 -9.58 -7.53
N LYS A 68 -8.12 -9.05 -6.74
CA LYS A 68 -9.55 -9.40 -6.83
C LYS A 68 -10.34 -8.50 -7.78
N ALA A 69 -9.81 -7.33 -8.16
CA ALA A 69 -10.48 -6.37 -9.03
C ALA A 69 -9.53 -5.85 -10.11
N ALA A 70 -9.95 -5.84 -11.37
CA ALA A 70 -9.20 -5.23 -12.46
C ALA A 70 -9.06 -3.71 -12.24
N GLY A 71 -7.89 -3.15 -12.58
CA GLY A 71 -7.60 -1.73 -12.38
C GLY A 71 -7.27 -1.32 -10.94
N VAL A 72 -7.17 -2.29 -10.02
CA VAL A 72 -6.79 -2.07 -8.62
C VAL A 72 -5.47 -2.77 -8.34
N GLN A 73 -4.44 -1.99 -8.08
CA GLN A 73 -3.13 -2.49 -7.66
C GLN A 73 -3.01 -2.38 -6.15
N ILE A 74 -2.68 -3.46 -5.49
CA ILE A 74 -2.39 -3.52 -4.05
C ILE A 74 -0.96 -4.01 -3.89
N ILE A 75 -0.16 -3.28 -3.13
CA ILE A 75 1.22 -3.64 -2.81
C ILE A 75 1.31 -3.81 -1.30
N ASN A 76 1.64 -5.02 -0.86
CA ASN A 76 1.84 -5.32 0.56
C ASN A 76 3.30 -5.05 0.94
N SER A 77 3.53 -4.30 2.00
CA SER A 77 4.87 -3.90 2.45
C SER A 77 5.71 -5.03 3.06
N GLY A 78 5.12 -6.18 3.34
CA GLY A 78 5.79 -7.32 3.95
C GLY A 78 6.02 -7.20 5.46
N GLY A 79 6.29 -6.02 6.01
CA GLY A 79 6.56 -5.82 7.42
C GLY A 79 5.34 -5.97 8.33
N PRO A 80 5.51 -6.47 9.59
CA PRO A 80 4.42 -6.60 10.53
C PRO A 80 3.73 -5.26 10.83
N GLY A 81 2.40 -5.20 10.65
CA GLY A 81 1.60 -4.01 10.95
C GLY A 81 1.75 -2.86 9.95
N GLU A 82 2.25 -3.11 8.76
CA GLU A 82 2.29 -2.10 7.71
C GLU A 82 1.03 -2.11 6.85
N ALA A 83 0.58 -0.92 6.42
CA ALA A 83 -0.58 -0.78 5.56
C ALA A 83 -0.23 -1.17 4.11
N ALA A 84 -1.15 -1.85 3.44
CA ALA A 84 -1.06 -2.06 2.01
C ALA A 84 -1.23 -0.72 1.27
N ASP A 85 -0.41 -0.50 0.23
CA ASP A 85 -0.56 0.64 -0.67
C ASP A 85 -1.59 0.31 -1.77
N ILE A 86 -2.66 1.11 -1.88
CA ILE A 86 -3.77 0.89 -2.81
C ILE A 86 -3.71 1.93 -3.92
N ARG A 87 -3.74 1.49 -5.17
CA ARG A 87 -3.78 2.35 -6.37
C ARG A 87 -4.91 1.93 -7.29
N ILE A 88 -5.67 2.90 -7.80
CA ILE A 88 -6.77 2.67 -8.72
C ILE A 88 -6.48 3.40 -10.03
N ARG A 89 -6.35 2.62 -11.14
CA ARG A 89 -6.15 3.13 -12.50
C ARG A 89 -4.95 4.09 -12.65
N GLY A 90 -3.85 3.75 -11.98
CA GLY A 90 -2.55 4.37 -12.19
C GLY A 90 -2.22 5.57 -11.31
N TYR A 91 -1.32 6.41 -11.80
CA TYR A 91 -0.65 7.48 -11.07
C TYR A 91 -1.06 8.82 -11.66
N SER A 92 -1.76 9.64 -10.89
CA SER A 92 -2.45 10.83 -11.38
C SER A 92 -1.75 12.15 -11.04
N SER A 93 -0.71 12.13 -10.20
CA SER A 93 -0.02 13.35 -9.76
C SER A 93 1.49 13.13 -9.67
N ASN A 94 2.26 14.20 -9.62
CA ASN A 94 3.68 14.22 -9.27
C ASN A 94 3.92 13.99 -7.77
N SER A 95 2.88 14.09 -6.95
CA SER A 95 2.91 13.84 -5.50
C SER A 95 2.83 12.33 -5.17
N GLY A 96 3.38 11.92 -4.01
CA GLY A 96 3.27 10.56 -3.49
C GLY A 96 1.88 10.21 -2.93
N ASN A 97 1.07 11.21 -2.56
CA ASN A 97 -0.23 11.00 -1.92
C ASN A 97 -1.37 10.83 -2.94
N ILE A 98 -1.42 9.68 -3.62
CA ILE A 98 -2.37 9.32 -4.66
C ILE A 98 -3.22 8.08 -4.30
N GLY A 99 -3.34 7.75 -3.00
CA GLY A 99 -4.22 6.68 -2.51
C GLY A 99 -5.70 7.01 -2.70
N PRO A 100 -6.59 6.00 -2.77
CA PRO A 100 -8.03 6.20 -2.84
C PRO A 100 -8.58 6.69 -1.50
N LEU A 101 -9.78 7.26 -1.54
CA LEU A 101 -10.57 7.54 -0.33
C LEU A 101 -11.10 6.21 0.24
N LEU A 102 -10.87 5.98 1.54
CA LEU A 102 -11.33 4.79 2.25
C LEU A 102 -12.57 5.13 3.10
N ILE A 103 -13.65 4.37 2.92
CA ILE A 103 -14.91 4.54 3.64
C ILE A 103 -15.27 3.20 4.29
N VAL A 104 -15.52 3.19 5.60
CA VAL A 104 -16.00 2.02 6.34
C VAL A 104 -17.31 2.35 7.03
N ASP A 105 -18.40 1.66 6.67
CA ASP A 105 -19.75 1.89 7.17
C ASP A 105 -20.17 3.37 7.13
N GLY A 106 -19.71 4.08 6.06
CA GLY A 106 -19.99 5.49 5.84
C GLY A 106 -19.03 6.47 6.53
N LEU A 107 -18.09 6.00 7.35
CA LEU A 107 -17.04 6.83 7.98
C LEU A 107 -15.80 6.92 7.08
N LYS A 108 -15.27 8.12 6.86
CA LYS A 108 -13.95 8.32 6.25
C LYS A 108 -12.86 7.84 7.22
N VAL A 109 -11.96 6.96 6.76
CA VAL A 109 -10.86 6.40 7.54
C VAL A 109 -9.52 6.57 6.83
N ASP A 110 -8.43 6.62 7.59
CA ASP A 110 -7.08 6.79 7.02
C ASP A 110 -6.47 5.47 6.55
N ASN A 111 -6.85 4.35 7.19
CA ASN A 111 -6.42 3.01 6.83
C ASN A 111 -7.47 1.96 7.18
N ILE A 112 -7.32 0.75 6.67
CA ILE A 112 -8.23 -0.38 6.87
C ILE A 112 -7.54 -1.60 7.48
N GLN A 113 -6.34 -1.45 8.03
CA GLN A 113 -5.56 -2.54 8.64
C GLN A 113 -6.24 -3.17 9.85
N TYR A 114 -7.05 -2.38 10.59
CA TYR A 114 -7.75 -2.86 11.77
C TYR A 114 -8.90 -3.81 11.48
N LEU A 115 -9.37 -3.84 10.23
CA LEU A 115 -10.51 -4.69 9.82
C LEU A 115 -10.05 -6.12 9.54
N ASP A 116 -10.60 -7.05 10.30
CA ASP A 116 -10.51 -8.47 9.99
C ASP A 116 -11.38 -8.80 8.76
N PRO A 117 -10.86 -9.50 7.74
CA PRO A 117 -11.63 -9.90 6.58
C PRO A 117 -12.92 -10.66 6.91
N SER A 118 -12.96 -11.42 8.02
CA SER A 118 -14.15 -12.14 8.47
C SER A 118 -15.32 -11.25 8.85
N MET A 119 -15.05 -9.97 9.19
CA MET A 119 -16.05 -8.96 9.55
C MET A 119 -16.64 -8.25 8.34
N ILE A 120 -16.09 -8.42 7.16
CA ILE A 120 -16.49 -7.72 5.96
C ILE A 120 -17.67 -8.44 5.30
N GLU A 121 -18.73 -7.69 5.00
CA GLU A 121 -19.87 -8.14 4.17
C GLU A 121 -19.57 -7.94 2.69
N SER A 122 -19.08 -6.73 2.34
CA SER A 122 -18.68 -6.40 0.97
C SER A 122 -17.65 -5.29 0.93
N MET A 123 -16.91 -5.26 -0.18
CA MET A 123 -16.01 -4.16 -0.54
C MET A 123 -16.32 -3.71 -1.97
N GLU A 124 -16.65 -2.43 -2.14
CA GLU A 124 -16.91 -1.82 -3.43
C GLU A 124 -15.79 -0.85 -3.78
N VAL A 125 -15.21 -1.04 -4.97
CA VAL A 125 -14.19 -0.13 -5.51
C VAL A 125 -14.78 0.70 -6.64
N LEU A 126 -14.95 2.00 -6.39
CA LEU A 126 -15.44 2.97 -7.39
C LEU A 126 -14.25 3.43 -8.23
N LYS A 127 -14.17 2.91 -9.47
CA LYS A 127 -13.01 3.11 -10.35
C LYS A 127 -13.18 4.30 -11.29
N ASP A 128 -14.41 4.76 -11.51
CA ASP A 128 -14.72 5.87 -12.41
C ASP A 128 -15.15 7.14 -11.68
N ALA A 129 -14.98 8.27 -12.36
CA ALA A 129 -15.31 9.55 -11.78
C ALA A 129 -16.81 9.75 -11.53
N ALA A 130 -17.69 9.11 -12.30
CA ALA A 130 -19.14 9.27 -12.12
C ALA A 130 -19.65 8.56 -10.87
N SER A 131 -19.18 7.35 -10.58
CA SER A 131 -19.49 6.62 -9.34
C SER A 131 -18.87 7.31 -8.11
N ALA A 132 -17.66 7.84 -8.26
CA ALA A 132 -16.90 8.47 -7.19
C ALA A 132 -17.31 9.93 -6.91
N ALA A 133 -17.97 10.64 -7.85
CA ALA A 133 -18.28 12.06 -7.76
C ALA A 133 -19.09 12.46 -6.52
N ILE A 134 -19.89 11.54 -5.97
CA ILE A 134 -20.66 11.80 -4.75
C ILE A 134 -19.76 12.05 -3.52
N TYR A 135 -18.47 11.66 -3.60
CA TYR A 135 -17.44 11.90 -2.60
C TYR A 135 -16.52 13.10 -2.93
N GLY A 136 -16.63 13.70 -4.13
CA GLY A 136 -16.13 15.00 -4.54
C GLY A 136 -14.61 15.17 -4.48
N ALA A 137 -14.19 16.12 -3.65
CA ALA A 137 -12.83 16.66 -3.57
C ALA A 137 -11.75 15.69 -3.11
N GLN A 138 -12.10 14.53 -2.60
CA GLN A 138 -11.15 13.51 -2.14
C GLN A 138 -11.20 12.23 -2.99
N ALA A 139 -12.08 12.20 -3.99
CA ALA A 139 -12.34 11.02 -4.81
C ALA A 139 -11.55 10.97 -6.13
N GLY A 140 -10.62 11.90 -6.34
CA GLY A 140 -9.82 11.99 -7.58
C GLY A 140 -9.01 10.73 -7.90
N ASN A 141 -8.68 9.93 -6.88
CA ASN A 141 -7.93 8.68 -7.01
C ASN A 141 -8.79 7.43 -6.82
N GLY A 142 -10.13 7.57 -6.90
CA GLY A 142 -11.08 6.50 -6.64
C GLY A 142 -11.50 6.38 -5.18
N VAL A 143 -12.45 5.48 -4.90
CA VAL A 143 -12.99 5.27 -3.56
C VAL A 143 -13.10 3.77 -3.28
N VAL A 144 -12.72 3.33 -2.08
CA VAL A 144 -12.97 1.98 -1.57
C VAL A 144 -13.99 2.09 -0.45
N ILE A 145 -15.14 1.45 -0.63
CA ILE A 145 -16.22 1.41 0.35
C ILE A 145 -16.24 0.01 0.95
N ILE A 146 -16.20 -0.07 2.26
CA ILE A 146 -16.27 -1.33 2.99
C ILE A 146 -17.52 -1.31 3.85
N THR A 147 -18.34 -2.33 3.71
CA THR A 147 -19.51 -2.58 4.54
C THR A 147 -19.20 -3.76 5.46
N THR A 148 -19.36 -3.58 6.76
CA THR A 148 -19.15 -4.64 7.73
C THR A 148 -20.45 -5.39 8.03
N LYS A 149 -20.35 -6.64 8.48
CA LYS A 149 -21.49 -7.50 8.81
C LYS A 149 -22.31 -6.92 9.97
N THR A 150 -23.61 -6.99 9.88
CA THR A 150 -24.56 -6.46 10.90
C THR A 150 -25.36 -7.55 11.62
N GLY A 151 -24.99 -8.80 11.48
CA GLY A 151 -25.72 -9.95 12.03
C GLY A 151 -26.64 -10.62 11.01
N ALA A 152 -26.67 -11.93 11.02
CA ALA A 152 -27.47 -12.72 10.10
C ALA A 152 -28.93 -12.83 10.57
N ALA A 153 -29.86 -12.90 9.62
CA ALA A 153 -31.27 -13.17 9.88
C ALA A 153 -31.48 -14.67 10.14
N ASN A 154 -31.06 -15.19 11.27
CA ASN A 154 -31.10 -16.62 11.65
C ASN A 154 -32.38 -17.01 12.42
N GLY A 155 -33.51 -16.38 12.14
CA GLY A 155 -34.78 -16.75 12.78
C GLY A 155 -34.83 -16.57 14.29
N GLY A 156 -34.07 -15.62 14.84
CA GLY A 156 -34.07 -15.27 16.28
C GLY A 156 -33.06 -16.03 17.15
N LYS A 157 -32.30 -16.98 16.61
CA LYS A 157 -31.26 -17.69 17.35
C LYS A 157 -29.94 -16.95 17.33
N ALA A 158 -29.30 -16.84 18.51
CA ALA A 158 -27.92 -16.37 18.58
C ALA A 158 -26.98 -17.42 17.96
N GLN A 159 -25.96 -16.94 17.23
CA GLN A 159 -24.92 -17.77 16.67
C GLN A 159 -23.57 -17.28 17.18
N ILE A 160 -22.75 -18.19 17.65
CA ILE A 160 -21.39 -17.93 18.09
C ILE A 160 -20.42 -18.56 17.09
N SER A 161 -19.48 -17.81 16.59
CA SER A 161 -18.43 -18.30 15.67
C SER A 161 -17.06 -17.98 16.25
N TYR A 162 -16.17 -18.96 16.22
CA TYR A 162 -14.78 -18.85 16.61
C TYR A 162 -13.89 -19.25 15.44
N SER A 163 -12.91 -18.41 15.14
CA SER A 163 -11.90 -18.65 14.12
C SER A 163 -10.51 -18.49 14.72
N SER A 164 -9.62 -19.43 14.41
CA SER A 164 -8.22 -19.36 14.81
C SER A 164 -7.31 -19.67 13.64
N LYS A 165 -6.22 -18.91 13.50
CA LYS A 165 -5.16 -19.08 12.49
C LYS A 165 -3.80 -19.10 13.18
N PHE A 166 -2.96 -20.06 12.80
CA PHE A 166 -1.54 -20.11 13.14
C PHE A 166 -0.75 -20.05 11.84
N THR A 167 0.21 -19.13 11.78
CA THR A 167 0.99 -18.85 10.58
C THR A 167 2.47 -18.97 10.89
N ILE A 168 3.14 -19.92 10.26
CA ILE A 168 4.60 -20.01 10.26
C ILE A 168 5.08 -19.14 9.10
N GLN A 169 5.94 -18.17 9.39
CA GLN A 169 6.51 -17.23 8.42
C GLN A 169 8.00 -17.53 8.26
N SER A 170 8.50 -17.42 7.05
CA SER A 170 9.92 -17.56 6.71
C SER A 170 10.29 -16.56 5.62
N LEU A 171 11.58 -16.28 5.48
CA LEU A 171 12.08 -15.41 4.43
C LEU A 171 11.65 -15.91 3.04
N GLY A 172 11.13 -15.00 2.21
CA GLY A 172 10.73 -15.25 0.83
C GLY A 172 11.92 -15.45 -0.12
N LYS A 173 11.87 -14.78 -1.28
CA LYS A 173 13.01 -14.77 -2.22
C LYS A 173 14.15 -13.93 -1.64
N LYS A 174 15.36 -14.49 -1.67
CA LYS A 174 16.61 -13.81 -1.34
C LYS A 174 17.17 -13.12 -2.61
N ALA A 175 17.93 -12.05 -2.46
CA ALA A 175 18.77 -11.57 -3.56
C ALA A 175 19.96 -12.52 -3.76
N ASP A 176 20.37 -12.68 -5.01
CA ASP A 176 21.53 -13.50 -5.34
C ASP A 176 22.79 -12.63 -5.14
N ILE A 177 23.44 -12.76 -3.96
CA ILE A 177 24.63 -12.03 -3.52
C ILE A 177 25.82 -12.95 -3.44
N PHE A 178 27.06 -12.40 -3.50
CA PHE A 178 28.28 -13.17 -3.41
C PHE A 178 28.40 -13.91 -2.08
N ASP A 179 28.80 -15.16 -2.14
CA ASP A 179 29.39 -15.88 -1.00
C ASP A 179 30.90 -15.59 -0.90
N ALA A 180 31.59 -16.11 0.13
CA ALA A 180 32.99 -15.77 0.33
C ALA A 180 33.93 -16.23 -0.81
N PRO A 181 33.85 -17.45 -1.37
CA PRO A 181 34.60 -17.85 -2.54
C PRO A 181 34.38 -16.93 -3.74
N GLU A 182 33.12 -16.66 -4.10
CA GLU A 182 32.77 -15.81 -5.24
C GLU A 182 33.20 -14.36 -5.02
N TYR A 183 33.01 -13.83 -3.80
CA TYR A 183 33.46 -12.48 -3.41
C TYR A 183 34.99 -12.34 -3.56
N ILE A 184 35.78 -13.31 -3.07
CA ILE A 184 37.25 -13.32 -3.19
C ILE A 184 37.65 -13.41 -4.68
N GLU A 185 37.03 -14.28 -5.46
CA GLU A 185 37.31 -14.40 -6.89
C GLU A 185 37.08 -13.08 -7.63
N TYR A 186 35.91 -12.46 -7.40
CA TYR A 186 35.52 -11.20 -7.98
C TYR A 186 36.48 -10.04 -7.63
N HIS A 187 36.77 -9.88 -6.33
CA HIS A 187 37.64 -8.79 -5.87
C HIS A 187 39.12 -9.02 -6.15
N LYS A 188 39.58 -10.28 -6.25
CA LYS A 188 40.91 -10.58 -6.80
C LYS A 188 41.00 -10.21 -8.28
N TYR A 189 39.93 -10.47 -9.03
CA TYR A 189 39.87 -10.04 -10.44
C TYR A 189 39.91 -8.51 -10.56
N LEU A 190 39.18 -7.77 -9.74
CA LEU A 190 39.22 -6.30 -9.73
C LEU A 190 40.60 -5.74 -9.27
N GLY A 191 41.34 -6.49 -8.47
CA GLY A 191 42.57 -6.06 -7.85
C GLY A 191 42.42 -5.38 -6.50
N ASP A 192 41.19 -5.44 -5.90
CA ASP A 192 40.87 -4.84 -4.60
C ASP A 192 41.31 -5.72 -3.43
N ILE A 193 41.39 -7.04 -3.61
CA ILE A 193 41.79 -8.03 -2.61
C ILE A 193 42.89 -8.91 -3.21
N ASP A 194 43.93 -9.22 -2.41
CA ASP A 194 44.94 -10.18 -2.71
C ASP A 194 45.17 -11.15 -1.53
N ASP A 195 45.99 -12.17 -1.72
CA ASP A 195 46.30 -13.14 -0.66
C ASP A 195 47.03 -12.48 0.52
N ALA A 196 47.82 -11.45 0.32
CA ALA A 196 48.50 -10.73 1.37
C ALA A 196 47.52 -9.96 2.27
N LEU A 197 46.49 -9.32 1.68
CA LEU A 197 45.42 -8.63 2.42
C LEU A 197 44.56 -9.62 3.20
N LEU A 198 44.20 -10.78 2.60
CA LEU A 198 43.45 -11.83 3.26
C LEU A 198 44.24 -12.35 4.48
N GLN A 199 45.54 -12.63 4.32
CA GLN A 199 46.38 -13.08 5.40
C GLN A 199 46.58 -12.02 6.50
N LYS A 200 46.79 -10.74 6.11
CA LYS A 200 46.91 -9.60 7.02
C LYS A 200 45.67 -9.45 7.90
N ASN A 201 44.50 -9.64 7.33
CA ASN A 201 43.20 -9.53 8.01
C ASN A 201 42.80 -10.81 8.76
N GLY A 202 43.62 -11.88 8.70
CA GLY A 202 43.39 -13.14 9.41
C GLY A 202 42.28 -13.97 8.83
N TYR A 203 42.06 -13.90 7.50
CA TYR A 203 41.03 -14.74 6.85
C TYR A 203 41.34 -16.23 7.02
N ASN A 204 40.42 -16.98 7.56
CA ASN A 204 40.58 -18.39 7.90
C ASN A 204 39.54 -19.31 7.25
N GLY A 205 38.92 -18.84 6.15
CA GLY A 205 37.85 -19.59 5.47
C GLY A 205 36.44 -19.17 5.92
N GLN A 206 36.29 -18.05 6.62
CA GLN A 206 34.98 -17.51 7.00
C GLN A 206 34.09 -17.28 5.76
N ASN A 207 32.84 -17.76 5.85
CA ASN A 207 31.79 -17.54 4.84
C ASN A 207 30.47 -17.30 5.56
N THR A 208 30.18 -16.05 5.86
CA THR A 208 29.00 -15.63 6.63
C THR A 208 27.80 -15.46 5.71
N ASN A 209 26.77 -16.27 5.91
CA ASN A 209 25.48 -16.08 5.27
C ASN A 209 24.65 -15.08 6.09
N TRP A 210 24.72 -13.82 5.76
CA TRP A 210 24.03 -12.76 6.49
C TRP A 210 22.51 -12.88 6.51
N TYR A 211 21.90 -13.55 5.52
CA TYR A 211 20.47 -13.86 5.57
C TYR A 211 20.14 -14.83 6.72
N ASP A 212 20.95 -15.82 6.95
CA ASP A 212 20.72 -16.81 8.00
C ASP A 212 21.09 -16.26 9.40
N GLU A 213 21.96 -15.25 9.45
CA GLU A 213 22.27 -14.52 10.68
C GLU A 213 21.15 -13.58 11.13
N VAL A 214 20.44 -12.93 10.19
CA VAL A 214 19.48 -11.86 10.48
C VAL A 214 18.04 -12.34 10.52
N PHE A 215 17.68 -13.34 9.71
CA PHE A 215 16.31 -13.81 9.57
C PHE A 215 16.09 -15.16 10.24
N GLU A 216 14.89 -15.37 10.75
CA GLU A 216 14.43 -16.62 11.34
C GLU A 216 12.99 -16.95 10.95
N ASN A 217 12.59 -18.20 11.19
CA ASN A 217 11.20 -18.58 11.09
C ASN A 217 10.44 -18.06 12.31
N SER A 218 9.32 -17.41 12.07
CA SER A 218 8.50 -16.81 13.13
C SER A 218 7.08 -17.34 13.14
N LEU A 219 6.37 -17.09 14.23
CA LEU A 219 4.99 -17.51 14.43
C LEU A 219 4.06 -16.29 14.57
N ALA A 220 3.06 -16.22 13.71
CA ALA A 220 1.93 -15.33 13.91
C ALA A 220 0.68 -16.14 14.27
N HIS A 221 -0.17 -15.59 15.13
CA HIS A 221 -1.48 -16.20 15.43
C HIS A 221 -2.58 -15.14 15.50
N GLN A 222 -3.76 -15.54 15.06
CA GLN A 222 -4.95 -14.68 15.08
C GLN A 222 -6.13 -15.48 15.59
N HIS A 223 -6.93 -14.85 16.46
CA HIS A 223 -8.14 -15.42 17.04
C HIS A 223 -9.28 -14.45 16.93
N SER A 224 -10.43 -14.90 16.43
CA SER A 224 -11.64 -14.08 16.27
C SER A 224 -12.82 -14.81 16.91
N LEU A 225 -13.54 -14.12 17.78
CA LEU A 225 -14.79 -14.58 18.38
C LEU A 225 -15.91 -13.63 17.95
N THR A 226 -16.94 -14.14 17.31
CA THR A 226 -18.08 -13.35 16.83
C THR A 226 -19.37 -13.91 17.38
N VAL A 227 -20.20 -13.05 17.94
CA VAL A 227 -21.57 -13.34 18.40
C VAL A 227 -22.53 -12.52 17.54
N GLN A 228 -23.48 -13.16 16.90
CA GLN A 228 -24.50 -12.49 16.13
C GLN A 228 -25.89 -12.99 16.48
N ALA A 229 -26.85 -12.06 16.50
CA ALA A 229 -28.23 -12.37 16.77
C ALA A 229 -29.16 -11.46 15.97
N SER A 230 -30.35 -11.95 15.66
CA SER A 230 -31.41 -11.14 15.04
C SER A 230 -32.76 -11.50 15.59
N ASN A 231 -33.67 -10.55 15.60
CA ASN A 231 -35.08 -10.75 15.87
C ASN A 231 -35.93 -10.00 14.83
N GLY A 232 -37.22 -10.03 14.91
CA GLY A 232 -38.10 -9.37 13.95
C GLY A 232 -37.97 -7.85 13.87
N LYS A 233 -37.24 -7.19 14.81
CA LYS A 233 -37.04 -5.74 14.89
C LYS A 233 -35.59 -5.31 14.70
N GLY A 234 -34.62 -6.21 14.86
CA GLY A 234 -33.25 -5.76 14.79
C GLY A 234 -32.22 -6.87 14.63
N ARG A 235 -30.99 -6.46 14.34
CA ARG A 235 -29.82 -7.31 14.16
C ARG A 235 -28.69 -6.76 15.03
N PHE A 236 -27.92 -7.66 15.58
CA PHE A 236 -26.77 -7.34 16.42
C PHE A 236 -25.60 -8.25 16.09
N LEU A 237 -24.40 -7.68 16.08
CA LEU A 237 -23.15 -8.40 15.97
C LEU A 237 -22.13 -7.78 16.93
N ALA A 238 -21.45 -8.63 17.70
CA ALA A 238 -20.26 -8.26 18.44
C ALA A 238 -19.10 -9.19 18.05
N SER A 239 -17.92 -8.65 17.84
CA SER A 239 -16.72 -9.41 17.51
C SER A 239 -15.53 -8.93 18.30
N LEU A 240 -14.68 -9.88 18.70
CA LEU A 240 -13.37 -9.64 19.31
C LEU A 240 -12.32 -10.32 18.42
N ASN A 241 -11.25 -9.61 18.10
CA ASN A 241 -10.14 -10.13 17.33
C ASN A 241 -8.82 -9.82 18.02
N ILE A 242 -7.94 -10.81 18.13
CA ILE A 242 -6.59 -10.71 18.67
C ILE A 242 -5.64 -11.17 17.57
N LEU A 243 -4.67 -10.34 17.23
CA LEU A 243 -3.56 -10.65 16.32
C LEU A 243 -2.24 -10.45 17.06
N ASN A 244 -1.39 -11.45 17.03
CA ASN A 244 0.01 -11.36 17.40
C ASN A 244 0.83 -11.84 16.21
N ASN A 245 1.58 -10.92 15.61
CA ASN A 245 2.41 -11.17 14.44
C ASN A 245 3.84 -10.83 14.78
N ASP A 246 4.67 -11.85 14.87
CA ASP A 246 6.12 -11.75 14.96
C ASP A 246 6.68 -11.74 13.55
N GLY A 247 7.56 -10.79 13.21
CA GLY A 247 8.18 -10.72 11.90
C GLY A 247 9.28 -11.74 11.71
N ILE A 248 9.98 -11.67 10.59
CA ILE A 248 11.03 -12.63 10.24
C ILE A 248 12.44 -12.20 10.63
N VAL A 249 12.63 -11.02 11.22
CA VAL A 249 13.92 -10.55 11.74
C VAL A 249 14.15 -11.15 13.12
N LYS A 250 15.31 -11.80 13.34
CA LYS A 250 15.64 -12.47 14.60
C LYS A 250 15.40 -11.60 15.84
N GLY A 251 14.76 -12.18 16.85
CA GLY A 251 14.38 -11.54 18.08
C GLY A 251 13.02 -10.83 17.99
N ASN A 252 12.67 -10.01 18.98
CA ASN A 252 11.35 -9.35 19.07
C ASN A 252 11.38 -7.89 18.58
N ASN A 253 12.08 -7.58 17.50
CA ASN A 253 12.29 -6.21 17.02
C ASN A 253 11.38 -5.79 15.88
N ASP A 254 10.66 -6.72 15.26
CA ASP A 254 9.70 -6.45 14.18
C ASP A 254 8.34 -7.11 14.47
N THR A 255 7.70 -6.69 15.55
CA THR A 255 6.45 -7.30 16.03
C THR A 255 5.25 -6.38 15.85
N TYR A 256 4.07 -6.97 15.61
CA TYR A 256 2.79 -6.28 15.61
C TYR A 256 1.76 -7.02 16.45
N LYS A 257 1.20 -6.33 17.45
CA LYS A 257 0.13 -6.86 18.32
C LYS A 257 -1.09 -5.97 18.18
N ARG A 258 -2.26 -6.57 17.95
CA ARG A 258 -3.52 -5.84 17.80
C ARG A 258 -4.64 -6.56 18.52
N PHE A 259 -5.41 -5.80 19.28
CA PHE A 259 -6.70 -6.18 19.82
C PHE A 259 -7.78 -5.28 19.18
N THR A 260 -8.80 -5.87 18.59
CA THR A 260 -9.93 -5.14 17.99
C THR A 260 -11.24 -5.67 18.55
N GLY A 261 -12.09 -4.77 19.05
CA GLY A 261 -13.48 -5.05 19.36
C GLY A 261 -14.39 -4.33 18.37
N GLN A 262 -15.49 -4.95 17.95
CA GLN A 262 -16.47 -4.32 17.05
C GLN A 262 -17.87 -4.66 17.51
N ILE A 263 -18.76 -3.66 17.45
CA ILE A 263 -20.18 -3.78 17.74
C ILE A 263 -20.96 -3.12 16.62
N ASN A 264 -21.83 -3.89 15.97
CA ASN A 264 -22.74 -3.42 14.93
C ASN A 264 -24.17 -3.76 15.32
N ALA A 265 -25.06 -2.78 15.29
CA ALA A 265 -26.45 -2.96 15.59
C ALA A 265 -27.34 -2.17 14.62
N ASP A 266 -28.47 -2.75 14.28
CA ASP A 266 -29.49 -2.19 13.42
C ASP A 266 -30.84 -2.52 14.05
N TYR A 267 -31.61 -1.49 14.47
CA TYR A 267 -32.83 -1.69 15.24
C TYR A 267 -33.96 -0.77 14.78
N ASP A 268 -35.11 -1.35 14.43
CA ASP A 268 -36.35 -0.66 14.11
C ASP A 268 -37.08 -0.29 15.40
N VAL A 269 -36.84 0.93 15.92
CA VAL A 269 -37.53 1.47 17.11
C VAL A 269 -39.01 1.57 16.86
N TYR A 270 -39.37 2.17 15.71
CA TYR A 270 -40.72 2.25 15.17
C TYR A 270 -40.68 1.91 13.68
N LYS A 271 -41.82 1.65 13.07
CA LYS A 271 -41.91 1.39 11.61
C LYS A 271 -41.34 2.52 10.75
N TRP A 272 -41.30 3.75 11.30
CA TRP A 272 -40.82 4.94 10.65
C TRP A 272 -39.44 5.40 11.14
N LEU A 273 -38.89 4.79 12.21
CA LEU A 273 -37.59 5.15 12.80
C LEU A 273 -36.74 3.91 13.00
N ASN A 274 -35.60 3.88 12.32
CA ASN A 274 -34.57 2.87 12.46
C ASN A 274 -33.29 3.56 12.98
N ILE A 275 -32.60 2.93 13.94
CA ILE A 275 -31.30 3.36 14.46
C ILE A 275 -30.25 2.34 14.08
N THR A 276 -29.14 2.81 13.53
CA THR A 276 -27.98 1.96 13.22
C THR A 276 -26.74 2.46 13.94
N THR A 277 -25.89 1.56 14.39
CA THR A 277 -24.59 1.88 14.95
C THR A 277 -23.54 0.85 14.56
N ASN A 278 -22.36 1.35 14.16
CA ASN A 278 -21.18 0.55 13.87
C ASN A 278 -20.03 1.19 14.63
N THR A 279 -19.45 0.48 15.57
CA THR A 279 -18.39 1.01 16.45
C THR A 279 -17.28 0.00 16.56
N SER A 280 -16.04 0.43 16.37
CA SER A 280 -14.86 -0.39 16.61
C SER A 280 -13.91 0.29 17.60
N PHE A 281 -13.33 -0.53 18.47
CA PHE A 281 -12.22 -0.21 19.34
C PHE A 281 -10.99 -0.99 18.89
N GLU A 282 -9.85 -0.33 18.84
CA GLU A 282 -8.58 -0.95 18.49
C GLU A 282 -7.50 -0.50 19.48
N LYS A 283 -6.72 -1.47 19.97
CA LYS A 283 -5.45 -1.22 20.66
C LYS A 283 -4.36 -1.96 19.91
N TRP A 284 -3.29 -1.25 19.58
CA TRP A 284 -2.19 -1.83 18.83
C TRP A 284 -0.84 -1.41 19.40
N LYS A 285 0.17 -2.26 19.13
CA LYS A 285 1.57 -1.99 19.43
C LYS A 285 2.44 -2.59 18.35
N THR A 286 3.40 -1.81 17.85
CA THR A 286 4.45 -2.29 16.94
C THR A 286 5.81 -2.07 17.57
N LYS A 287 6.72 -2.98 17.29
CA LYS A 287 8.15 -2.72 17.21
C LYS A 287 8.54 -2.82 15.74
N GLY A 288 9.47 -2.00 15.28
CA GLY A 288 9.86 -1.97 13.88
C GLY A 288 11.36 -1.85 13.69
N VAL A 289 11.85 -2.40 12.60
CA VAL A 289 13.24 -2.23 12.15
C VAL A 289 13.33 -1.04 11.19
N THR A 290 14.53 -0.45 11.12
CA THR A 290 14.80 0.63 10.17
C THR A 290 14.78 0.12 8.72
N LYS A 291 14.41 1.00 7.79
CA LYS A 291 14.31 0.73 6.35
C LYS A 291 15.16 1.73 5.55
N GLY A 292 15.43 1.37 4.31
CA GLY A 292 16.19 2.22 3.41
C GLY A 292 17.71 2.05 3.57
N TYR A 293 18.47 3.03 3.09
CA TYR A 293 19.92 3.03 3.15
C TYR A 293 20.43 2.98 4.60
N GLY A 294 21.44 2.14 4.85
CA GLY A 294 22.01 1.91 6.19
C GLY A 294 21.09 1.16 7.16
N SER A 295 19.98 0.63 6.69
CA SER A 295 19.08 -0.24 7.47
C SER A 295 19.61 -1.66 7.57
N ILE A 296 18.97 -2.47 8.43
CA ILE A 296 19.23 -3.91 8.53
C ILE A 296 19.15 -4.58 7.15
N LEU A 297 18.11 -4.30 6.39
CA LEU A 297 17.85 -4.96 5.11
C LEU A 297 18.85 -4.58 4.03
N ASN A 298 19.30 -3.31 4.02
CA ASN A 298 20.36 -2.87 3.14
C ASN A 298 21.71 -3.47 3.57
N SER A 299 21.99 -3.52 4.88
CA SER A 299 23.26 -4.06 5.40
C SER A 299 23.43 -5.55 5.14
N VAL A 300 22.36 -6.35 5.17
CA VAL A 300 22.40 -7.81 4.85
C VAL A 300 22.96 -8.08 3.46
N VAL A 301 22.64 -7.24 2.48
CA VAL A 301 23.06 -7.42 1.08
C VAL A 301 24.36 -6.69 0.73
N SER A 302 24.84 -5.79 1.60
CA SER A 302 26.01 -4.97 1.32
C SER A 302 27.24 -5.28 2.16
N ILE A 303 27.11 -5.95 3.30
CA ILE A 303 28.26 -6.38 4.11
C ILE A 303 28.95 -7.60 3.45
N ASP A 304 30.29 -7.60 3.47
CA ASP A 304 31.07 -8.67 2.90
C ASP A 304 30.88 -10.02 3.63
N PRO A 305 30.96 -11.16 2.93
CA PRO A 305 30.81 -12.49 3.53
C PRO A 305 32.04 -12.99 4.29
N LEU A 306 33.17 -12.25 4.24
CA LEU A 306 34.41 -12.58 4.93
C LEU A 306 34.37 -12.16 6.40
N THR A 307 33.46 -11.24 6.76
CA THR A 307 33.27 -10.73 8.11
C THR A 307 32.37 -11.70 8.91
N PRO A 308 32.81 -12.20 10.11
CA PRO A 308 31.95 -13.01 10.96
C PRO A 308 30.85 -12.16 11.61
N ALA A 309 29.83 -12.81 12.20
CA ALA A 309 28.79 -12.08 12.93
C ALA A 309 29.32 -11.39 14.19
N TYR A 310 30.27 -12.04 14.89
CA TYR A 310 30.84 -11.56 16.15
C TYR A 310 32.35 -11.78 16.21
N TYR A 311 33.02 -10.95 17.00
CA TYR A 311 34.40 -11.14 17.47
C TYR A 311 34.39 -11.41 18.97
N SER A 312 34.99 -12.53 19.40
CA SER A 312 35.07 -12.90 20.82
C SER A 312 36.23 -12.24 21.55
N ASN A 313 37.28 -11.87 20.83
CA ASN A 313 38.49 -11.28 21.40
C ASN A 313 38.77 -9.86 20.88
N VAL A 314 39.41 -9.05 21.71
CA VAL A 314 39.83 -7.70 21.32
C VAL A 314 40.82 -7.73 20.15
N ASP A 315 41.67 -8.77 20.10
CA ASP A 315 42.71 -8.89 19.06
C ASP A 315 42.13 -9.16 17.68
N ASP A 316 40.90 -9.70 17.60
CA ASP A 316 40.17 -9.99 16.36
C ASP A 316 39.46 -8.74 15.78
N LEU A 317 39.36 -7.66 16.58
CA LEU A 317 38.65 -6.46 16.16
C LEU A 317 39.25 -5.84 14.91
N ALA A 318 38.41 -5.22 14.06
CA ALA A 318 38.86 -4.40 12.97
C ALA A 318 39.70 -3.21 13.51
N PRO A 319 40.72 -2.73 12.80
CA PRO A 319 41.63 -1.71 13.31
C PRO A 319 40.94 -0.45 13.85
N ALA A 320 39.92 0.04 13.17
CA ALA A 320 39.11 1.19 13.60
C ALA A 320 38.35 0.94 14.90
N MET A 321 37.84 -0.28 15.10
CA MET A 321 37.13 -0.66 16.34
C MET A 321 38.13 -0.75 17.51
N LYS A 322 39.32 -1.32 17.27
CA LYS A 322 40.38 -1.44 18.29
C LYS A 322 40.84 -0.05 18.76
N ALA A 323 41.11 0.86 17.82
CA ALA A 323 41.44 2.25 18.12
C ALA A 323 40.30 2.99 18.86
N ALA A 324 39.05 2.72 18.50
CA ALA A 324 37.91 3.29 19.17
C ALA A 324 37.76 2.76 20.61
N LEU A 325 37.98 1.48 20.83
CA LEU A 325 37.97 0.88 22.16
C LEU A 325 39.07 1.45 23.07
N GLU A 326 40.30 1.60 22.55
CA GLU A 326 41.42 2.23 23.22
C GLU A 326 41.15 3.69 23.56
N ALA A 327 40.44 4.39 22.69
CA ALA A 327 39.94 5.77 22.92
C ALA A 327 38.75 5.86 23.88
N GLY A 328 38.30 4.76 24.48
CA GLY A 328 37.17 4.71 25.42
C GLY A 328 35.79 4.89 24.77
N LYS A 329 35.63 4.71 23.44
CA LYS A 329 34.34 4.78 22.77
C LYS A 329 33.49 3.53 23.06
N ALA A 330 32.18 3.67 22.97
CA ALA A 330 31.22 2.60 23.21
C ALA A 330 31.16 1.58 22.04
N VAL A 331 32.20 0.75 21.90
CA VAL A 331 32.21 -0.35 20.91
C VAL A 331 31.12 -1.34 21.28
N MET A 332 30.21 -1.62 20.35
CA MET A 332 29.02 -2.41 20.63
C MET A 332 29.33 -3.88 20.89
N ARG A 333 28.63 -4.44 21.89
CA ARG A 333 28.63 -5.86 22.24
C ARG A 333 27.21 -6.38 22.33
N ASP A 334 27.05 -7.70 22.08
CA ASP A 334 25.77 -8.38 22.28
C ASP A 334 25.71 -9.05 23.66
N PRO A 335 24.91 -8.53 24.59
CA PRO A 335 24.80 -9.11 25.93
C PRO A 335 24.13 -10.50 25.90
N ASN A 336 23.44 -10.87 24.81
CA ASN A 336 22.78 -12.16 24.66
C ASN A 336 23.70 -13.20 23.97
N HIS A 337 24.86 -12.77 23.43
CA HIS A 337 25.85 -13.63 22.77
C HIS A 337 27.20 -13.53 23.46
N ASN A 338 27.33 -14.11 24.65
CA ASN A 338 28.55 -14.12 25.47
C ASN A 338 29.20 -12.73 25.68
N ASN A 339 28.47 -11.64 25.48
CA ASN A 339 28.98 -10.28 25.47
C ASN A 339 30.09 -10.05 24.41
N ASP A 340 30.04 -10.79 23.29
CA ASP A 340 30.93 -10.66 22.16
C ASP A 340 30.69 -9.32 21.40
N TYR A 341 31.72 -8.87 20.66
CA TYR A 341 31.63 -7.67 19.86
C TYR A 341 30.90 -7.95 18.54
N TYR A 342 29.97 -7.10 18.13
CA TYR A 342 29.46 -7.14 16.77
C TYR A 342 30.60 -6.87 15.79
N ALA A 343 30.90 -7.82 14.93
CA ALA A 343 32.01 -7.69 14.01
C ALA A 343 31.73 -6.64 12.94
N THR A 344 32.74 -5.86 12.59
CA THR A 344 32.72 -4.96 11.42
C THR A 344 33.76 -5.41 10.42
N SER A 345 33.52 -5.12 9.15
CA SER A 345 34.41 -5.51 8.07
C SER A 345 35.85 -4.96 8.26
N LYS A 346 36.81 -5.81 7.99
CA LYS A 346 38.24 -5.44 7.87
C LYS A 346 38.59 -5.05 6.42
N TYR A 347 37.65 -5.18 5.49
CA TYR A 347 37.79 -4.95 4.06
C TYR A 347 37.04 -3.70 3.61
N VAL A 348 35.86 -3.45 4.19
CA VAL A 348 34.97 -2.33 3.86
C VAL A 348 34.88 -1.43 5.09
N GLU A 349 35.68 -0.35 5.15
CA GLU A 349 35.68 0.58 6.29
C GLU A 349 34.45 1.50 6.35
N GLU A 350 33.61 1.50 5.33
CA GLU A 350 32.52 2.44 5.17
C GLU A 350 31.18 1.92 5.70
N ALA A 351 30.25 2.82 5.81
CA ALA A 351 28.84 2.89 6.21
C ALA A 351 28.01 1.59 6.38
N THR A 352 28.46 0.46 5.88
CA THR A 352 27.82 -0.85 6.07
C THR A 352 28.18 -1.41 7.45
N GLY A 353 27.35 -1.13 8.43
CA GLY A 353 27.48 -1.73 9.74
C GLY A 353 26.98 -3.18 9.75
N ASN A 354 27.43 -3.94 10.74
CA ASN A 354 26.88 -5.25 11.06
C ASN A 354 25.35 -5.17 11.21
N PRO A 355 24.55 -5.95 10.43
CA PRO A 355 23.10 -5.86 10.47
C PRO A 355 22.50 -6.27 11.82
N LEU A 356 23.15 -7.14 12.60
CA LEU A 356 22.72 -7.50 13.94
C LEU A 356 22.87 -6.30 14.89
N ALA A 357 24.01 -5.59 14.83
CA ALA A 357 24.19 -4.36 15.58
C ALA A 357 23.17 -3.27 15.20
N GLN A 358 22.86 -3.14 13.91
CA GLN A 358 21.81 -2.24 13.42
C GLN A 358 20.44 -2.57 14.03
N LYS A 359 20.15 -3.86 14.19
CA LYS A 359 18.93 -4.34 14.83
C LYS A 359 18.86 -3.95 16.32
N ASP A 360 19.95 -4.12 17.03
CA ASP A 360 19.96 -4.07 18.50
C ASP A 360 20.26 -2.68 19.06
N ARG A 361 20.80 -1.77 18.26
CA ARG A 361 21.07 -0.39 18.72
C ARG A 361 19.82 0.47 18.96
N HIS A 362 18.69 0.12 18.36
CA HIS A 362 17.44 0.87 18.46
C HIS A 362 16.37 0.11 19.24
N ASP A 363 15.71 0.78 20.18
CA ASP A 363 14.45 0.32 20.77
C ASP A 363 13.34 1.28 20.32
N ILE A 364 12.64 0.92 19.23
CA ILE A 364 11.59 1.73 18.63
C ILE A 364 10.25 1.05 18.88
N THR A 365 9.36 1.75 19.57
CA THR A 365 8.01 1.27 19.87
C THR A 365 6.98 2.30 19.41
N ASN A 366 5.99 1.84 18.65
CA ASN A 366 4.76 2.58 18.37
C ASN A 366 3.59 1.85 19.03
N SER A 367 2.66 2.61 19.61
CA SER A 367 1.44 2.04 20.18
C SER A 367 0.29 3.03 20.07
N GLY A 368 -0.93 2.55 20.09
CA GLY A 368 -2.08 3.45 20.03
C GLY A 368 -3.39 2.78 20.38
N ILE A 369 -4.37 3.65 20.56
CA ILE A 369 -5.78 3.31 20.77
C ILE A 369 -6.59 4.11 19.76
N ASN A 370 -7.51 3.44 19.09
CA ASN A 370 -8.47 4.05 18.19
C ASN A 370 -9.89 3.64 18.60
N VAL A 371 -10.77 4.60 18.67
CA VAL A 371 -12.22 4.37 18.77
C VAL A 371 -12.86 5.06 17.58
N ARG A 372 -13.60 4.33 16.78
CA ARG A 372 -14.21 4.85 15.57
C ARG A 372 -15.56 4.22 15.30
N GLY A 373 -16.45 4.98 14.69
CA GLY A 373 -17.75 4.42 14.32
C GLY A 373 -18.72 5.45 13.79
N THR A 374 -19.92 4.96 13.51
CA THR A 374 -21.06 5.76 13.09
C THR A 374 -22.29 5.45 13.90
N VAL A 375 -23.11 6.46 14.16
CA VAL A 375 -24.46 6.33 14.68
C VAL A 375 -25.39 7.06 13.72
N ALA A 376 -26.45 6.41 13.26
CA ALA A 376 -27.39 7.02 12.33
C ALA A 376 -28.85 6.78 12.74
N ALA A 377 -29.66 7.83 12.58
CA ALA A 377 -31.12 7.77 12.65
C ALA A 377 -31.70 7.85 11.24
N ASN A 378 -32.45 6.81 10.84
CA ASN A 378 -33.10 6.69 9.54
C ASN A 378 -34.60 6.89 9.73
N LEU A 379 -35.13 7.99 9.22
CA LEU A 379 -36.57 8.34 9.27
C LEU A 379 -37.23 7.93 7.95
N LYS A 380 -38.26 7.09 8.04
CA LYS A 380 -39.01 6.51 6.89
C LYS A 380 -40.49 6.90 6.99
N PRO A 381 -40.88 8.16 6.81
CA PRO A 381 -42.24 8.65 7.06
C PRO A 381 -43.27 8.10 6.06
N PHE A 382 -42.84 7.80 4.82
CA PHE A 382 -43.67 7.20 3.79
C PHE A 382 -42.84 6.32 2.84
N LYS A 383 -43.51 5.50 2.06
CA LYS A 383 -42.89 4.54 1.15
C LYS A 383 -41.98 5.24 0.14
N GLY A 384 -40.76 4.72 0.03
CA GLY A 384 -39.75 5.23 -0.91
C GLY A 384 -38.93 6.39 -0.42
N PHE A 385 -39.28 7.02 0.71
CA PHE A 385 -38.51 8.13 1.29
C PHE A 385 -37.75 7.69 2.55
N THR A 386 -36.52 8.12 2.65
CA THR A 386 -35.68 7.94 3.86
C THR A 386 -34.86 9.20 4.07
N PHE A 387 -34.98 9.80 5.25
CA PHE A 387 -34.05 10.84 5.72
C PHE A 387 -33.12 10.23 6.75
N THR A 388 -31.80 10.41 6.53
CA THR A 388 -30.75 9.91 7.41
C THR A 388 -29.98 11.07 8.02
N SER A 389 -29.85 11.10 9.33
CA SER A 389 -28.88 11.92 10.07
C SER A 389 -27.84 10.98 10.67
N ARG A 390 -26.59 11.12 10.24
CA ARG A 390 -25.47 10.23 10.64
C ARG A 390 -24.34 11.04 11.24
N LEU A 391 -23.91 10.63 12.43
CA LEU A 391 -22.71 11.11 13.10
C LEU A 391 -21.64 10.03 13.01
N GLY A 392 -20.53 10.34 12.33
CA GLY A 392 -19.32 9.54 12.34
C GLY A 392 -18.29 10.15 13.28
N TYR A 393 -17.50 9.34 13.96
CA TYR A 393 -16.46 9.79 14.86
C TYR A 393 -15.22 8.89 14.82
N ARG A 394 -14.05 9.49 15.06
CA ARG A 394 -12.78 8.79 15.24
C ARG A 394 -11.96 9.51 16.29
N ILE A 395 -11.59 8.80 17.33
CA ILE A 395 -10.70 9.23 18.40
C ILE A 395 -9.45 8.40 18.27
N THR A 396 -8.32 9.06 18.10
CA THR A 396 -7.03 8.40 17.93
C THR A 396 -6.05 8.92 18.98
N GLN A 397 -5.38 8.00 19.66
CA GLN A 397 -4.23 8.30 20.48
C GLN A 397 -3.08 7.39 20.04
N SER A 398 -1.93 7.96 19.73
CA SER A 398 -0.73 7.20 19.40
C SER A 398 0.49 7.75 20.09
N ASN A 399 1.36 6.84 20.51
CA ASN A 399 2.61 7.15 21.19
C ASN A 399 3.76 6.48 20.44
N TYR A 400 4.80 7.24 20.16
CA TYR A 400 6.08 6.80 19.65
C TYR A 400 7.13 6.97 20.71
N HIS A 401 7.98 5.99 20.86
CA HIS A 401 9.16 6.04 21.72
C HIS A 401 10.34 5.44 20.99
N LYS A 402 11.46 6.17 20.96
CA LYS A 402 12.76 5.72 20.46
C LYS A 402 13.81 5.92 21.55
N PHE A 403 14.59 4.88 21.78
CA PHE A 403 15.80 4.94 22.58
C PHE A 403 16.99 4.45 21.74
N GLU A 404 18.10 5.15 21.77
CA GLU A 404 19.35 4.76 21.17
C GLU A 404 20.49 5.11 22.12
N ALA A 405 21.30 4.09 22.48
CA ALA A 405 22.47 4.27 23.32
C ALA A 405 23.69 4.75 22.50
N PRO A 406 24.71 5.33 23.11
CA PRO A 406 26.01 5.53 22.46
C PRO A 406 26.52 4.22 21.87
N TYR A 407 27.07 4.30 20.68
CA TYR A 407 27.59 3.13 20.00
C TYR A 407 28.73 3.48 19.06
N TYR A 408 29.60 2.53 18.80
CA TYR A 408 30.63 2.60 17.78
C TYR A 408 30.70 1.28 17.02
N LEU A 409 30.45 1.32 15.72
CA LEU A 409 30.66 0.22 14.79
C LEU A 409 31.82 0.53 13.85
N ASN A 410 31.81 1.71 13.21
CA ASN A 410 32.88 2.20 12.35
C ASN A 410 32.87 3.74 12.32
N THR A 411 33.76 4.34 11.52
CA THR A 411 33.92 5.78 11.43
C THR A 411 32.66 6.53 10.97
N MET A 412 31.80 5.90 10.20
CA MET A 412 30.55 6.48 9.68
C MET A 412 29.32 6.12 10.53
N ALA A 413 29.34 4.98 11.19
CA ALA A 413 28.25 4.46 12.02
C ALA A 413 28.63 4.50 13.50
N ASN A 414 28.49 5.64 14.14
CA ASN A 414 28.76 5.85 15.55
C ASN A 414 27.91 6.98 16.13
N SER A 415 27.69 6.96 17.43
CA SER A 415 27.12 8.05 18.22
C SER A 415 27.77 8.06 19.60
N THR A 416 28.13 9.23 20.11
CA THR A 416 28.66 9.39 21.47
C THR A 416 27.58 9.67 22.50
N LYS A 417 26.34 9.90 22.06
CA LYS A 417 25.25 10.36 22.92
C LYS A 417 24.07 9.37 22.95
N TYR A 418 23.37 9.37 24.07
CA TYR A 418 22.05 8.78 24.19
C TYR A 418 21.04 9.66 23.46
N ASN A 419 20.25 9.08 22.58
CA ASN A 419 19.16 9.76 21.88
C ASN A 419 17.82 9.16 22.30
N ILE A 420 16.94 9.99 22.85
CA ILE A 420 15.61 9.59 23.26
C ILE A 420 14.58 10.51 22.59
N GLU A 421 13.60 9.93 21.93
CA GLU A 421 12.50 10.67 21.32
C GLU A 421 11.18 10.09 21.76
N ALA A 422 10.25 10.94 22.20
CA ALA A 422 8.89 10.59 22.51
C ALA A 422 7.93 11.49 21.74
N ARG A 423 6.94 10.90 21.10
CA ARG A 423 5.84 11.63 20.43
C ARG A 423 4.52 11.15 21.00
N SER A 424 3.60 12.08 21.21
CA SER A 424 2.22 11.78 21.56
C SER A 424 1.30 12.54 20.61
N ASN A 425 0.50 11.82 19.84
CA ASN A 425 -0.43 12.38 18.88
C ASN A 425 -1.85 12.03 19.30
N ASN A 426 -2.69 13.06 19.45
CA ASN A 426 -4.10 12.91 19.78
C ASN A 426 -4.93 13.50 18.64
N GLY A 427 -5.82 12.69 18.09
CA GLY A 427 -6.69 13.06 16.99
C GLY A 427 -8.16 12.94 17.36
N LEU A 428 -8.94 13.94 17.01
CA LEU A 428 -10.40 13.90 17.07
C LEU A 428 -10.97 14.27 15.71
N TYR A 429 -11.60 13.30 15.08
CA TYR A 429 -12.36 13.49 13.84
C TYR A 429 -13.84 13.28 14.10
N TYR A 430 -14.68 14.16 13.56
CA TYR A 430 -16.09 13.92 13.46
C TYR A 430 -16.64 14.33 12.09
N GLN A 431 -17.69 13.62 11.68
CA GLN A 431 -18.38 13.75 10.41
C GLN A 431 -19.88 13.76 10.70
N TRP A 432 -20.56 14.82 10.31
CA TRP A 432 -22.01 14.91 10.47
C TRP A 432 -22.66 15.06 9.09
N GLU A 433 -23.52 14.13 8.78
CA GLU A 433 -24.15 14.04 7.46
C GLU A 433 -25.67 13.99 7.60
N ASN A 434 -26.35 14.76 6.80
CA ASN A 434 -27.79 14.82 6.71
C ASN A 434 -28.20 14.70 5.24
N PHE A 435 -28.95 13.66 4.93
CA PHE A 435 -29.35 13.42 3.54
C PHE A 435 -30.71 12.73 3.44
N ALA A 436 -31.45 13.09 2.40
CA ALA A 436 -32.73 12.52 2.05
C ALA A 436 -32.61 11.70 0.76
N ASN A 437 -33.16 10.53 0.75
CA ASN A 437 -33.30 9.64 -0.41
C ASN A 437 -34.77 9.40 -0.69
N TYR A 438 -35.17 9.55 -1.96
CA TYR A 438 -36.48 9.12 -2.46
C TYR A 438 -36.28 8.20 -3.65
N MET A 439 -36.92 7.03 -3.65
CA MET A 439 -36.93 6.11 -4.79
C MET A 439 -38.30 5.47 -4.92
N ASN A 440 -38.88 5.57 -6.10
CA ASN A 440 -40.15 4.93 -6.37
C ASN A 440 -40.29 4.52 -7.86
N THR A 441 -41.13 3.53 -8.11
CA THR A 441 -41.42 3.01 -9.45
C THR A 441 -42.85 3.31 -9.83
N PHE A 442 -43.08 4.01 -10.95
CA PHE A 442 -44.35 4.38 -11.51
C PHE A 442 -44.52 3.68 -12.86
N GLY A 443 -45.21 2.56 -12.87
CA GLY A 443 -45.32 1.71 -14.06
C GLY A 443 -43.95 1.19 -14.51
N LYS A 444 -43.48 1.68 -15.67
CA LYS A 444 -42.14 1.34 -16.22
C LYS A 444 -41.03 2.33 -15.83
N HIS A 445 -41.36 3.41 -15.13
CA HIS A 445 -40.46 4.50 -14.78
C HIS A 445 -40.03 4.35 -13.32
N THR A 446 -38.73 4.16 -13.05
CA THR A 446 -38.17 4.25 -11.71
C THR A 446 -37.40 5.57 -11.60
N VAL A 447 -37.76 6.38 -10.61
CA VAL A 447 -37.11 7.67 -10.32
C VAL A 447 -36.48 7.62 -8.95
N GLY A 448 -35.24 8.04 -8.87
CA GLY A 448 -34.53 8.25 -7.62
C GLY A 448 -33.98 9.67 -7.50
N ALA A 449 -34.14 10.26 -6.33
CA ALA A 449 -33.56 11.58 -6.02
C ALA A 449 -32.90 11.54 -4.64
N MET A 450 -31.75 12.15 -4.51
CA MET A 450 -31.03 12.31 -3.26
C MET A 450 -30.46 13.70 -3.16
N ALA A 451 -30.54 14.31 -1.98
CA ALA A 451 -29.88 15.55 -1.65
C ALA A 451 -29.36 15.50 -0.21
N GLY A 452 -28.23 16.11 0.04
CA GLY A 452 -27.65 16.10 1.36
C GLY A 452 -26.52 17.10 1.58
N MET A 453 -26.08 17.14 2.85
CA MET A 453 -24.93 17.91 3.28
C MET A 453 -24.02 17.03 4.15
N SER A 454 -22.74 17.34 4.15
CA SER A 454 -21.74 16.73 5.03
C SER A 454 -20.85 17.81 5.61
N PHE A 455 -20.62 17.75 6.91
CA PHE A 455 -19.63 18.57 7.61
C PHE A 455 -18.63 17.65 8.29
N THR A 456 -17.33 17.95 8.15
CA THR A 456 -16.28 17.21 8.84
C THR A 456 -15.34 18.16 9.54
N LYS A 457 -14.82 17.73 10.72
CA LYS A 457 -13.70 18.38 11.37
C LYS A 457 -12.70 17.33 11.81
N ASN A 458 -11.44 17.60 11.54
CA ASN A 458 -10.31 16.79 11.98
C ASN A 458 -9.38 17.70 12.79
N HIS A 459 -9.17 17.34 14.04
CA HIS A 459 -8.26 18.03 14.97
C HIS A 459 -7.14 17.09 15.35
N TRP A 460 -5.89 17.59 15.32
CA TRP A 460 -4.72 16.86 15.76
C TRP A 460 -3.87 17.72 16.70
N ASP A 461 -3.47 17.13 17.82
CA ASP A 461 -2.39 17.61 18.68
C ASP A 461 -1.19 16.69 18.52
N ASN A 462 -0.11 17.24 17.95
CA ASN A 462 1.14 16.53 17.76
C ASN A 462 2.18 17.10 18.72
N ASN A 463 2.60 16.30 19.69
CA ASN A 463 3.61 16.68 20.67
C ASN A 463 4.85 15.81 20.47
N THR A 464 6.00 16.44 20.38
CA THR A 464 7.29 15.78 20.26
C THR A 464 8.23 16.32 21.33
N ILE A 465 8.89 15.42 22.03
CA ILE A 465 9.99 15.72 22.93
C ILE A 465 11.17 14.84 22.51
N ALA A 466 12.30 15.45 22.22
CA ALA A 466 13.54 14.74 21.96
C ALA A 466 14.64 15.27 22.85
N SER A 467 15.54 14.39 23.26
CA SER A 467 16.67 14.76 24.11
C SER A 467 17.90 13.97 23.72
N GLU A 468 19.04 14.65 23.80
CA GLU A 468 20.36 14.11 23.49
C GLU A 468 21.28 14.45 24.65
N GLY A 469 21.97 13.44 25.20
CA GLY A 469 22.87 13.64 26.35
C GLY A 469 23.96 12.58 26.46
N ASP A 470 25.03 12.91 27.17
CA ASP A 470 26.21 12.03 27.31
C ASP A 470 25.98 10.93 28.35
N ASN A 471 25.09 11.15 29.29
CA ASN A 471 24.87 10.25 30.42
C ASN A 471 23.38 9.99 30.70
N ILE A 472 23.07 8.77 31.13
CA ILE A 472 21.76 8.35 31.61
C ILE A 472 21.90 7.60 32.95
N LEU A 473 20.87 7.65 33.80
CA LEU A 473 20.90 7.01 35.12
C LEU A 473 21.20 5.50 35.04
N SER A 474 20.60 4.79 34.07
CA SER A 474 20.94 3.40 33.76
C SER A 474 20.48 3.00 32.36
N ALA A 475 21.40 2.67 31.47
CA ALA A 475 21.08 2.16 30.13
C ALA A 475 20.63 0.70 30.13
N TYR A 476 20.98 -0.09 31.15
CA TYR A 476 20.74 -1.53 31.19
C TYR A 476 19.30 -1.91 31.54
N LYS A 477 18.57 -1.03 32.22
CA LYS A 477 17.16 -1.29 32.59
C LYS A 477 16.23 -0.51 31.71
N SER A 478 15.32 -1.17 31.01
CA SER A 478 14.38 -0.54 30.06
C SER A 478 13.49 0.55 30.68
N ASN A 479 13.21 0.46 31.98
CA ASN A 479 12.43 1.48 32.71
C ASN A 479 13.19 2.80 32.95
N PHE A 480 14.50 2.87 32.67
CA PHE A 480 15.29 4.09 32.73
C PHE A 480 15.60 4.69 31.35
N ARG A 481 15.04 4.14 30.27
CA ARG A 481 15.26 4.59 28.89
C ARG A 481 14.29 5.72 28.51
N TYR A 482 14.09 6.68 29.41
CA TYR A 482 13.19 7.82 29.22
C TYR A 482 13.95 9.14 29.48
N ILE A 483 13.41 10.24 28.91
CA ILE A 483 14.05 11.56 28.88
C ILE A 483 14.37 12.08 30.29
N ASP A 484 13.53 11.80 31.27
CA ASP A 484 13.74 12.28 32.65
C ASP A 484 14.94 11.64 33.35
N TYR A 485 15.49 10.55 32.78
CA TYR A 485 16.66 9.86 33.33
C TYR A 485 17.97 10.29 32.68
N LEU A 486 17.92 11.14 31.63
CA LEU A 486 19.10 11.84 31.13
C LEU A 486 19.58 12.88 32.15
N LEU A 487 20.88 13.00 32.31
CA LEU A 487 21.46 13.93 33.26
C LEU A 487 21.27 15.40 32.82
N ALA A 488 21.56 16.33 33.72
CA ALA A 488 21.20 17.75 33.58
C ALA A 488 21.84 18.50 32.40
N ASP A 489 22.91 17.96 31.82
CA ASP A 489 23.61 18.49 30.63
C ASP A 489 22.95 18.13 29.29
N ALA A 490 21.90 17.32 29.32
CA ALA A 490 21.23 16.90 28.11
C ALA A 490 20.53 18.05 27.38
N THR A 491 20.74 18.14 26.08
CA THR A 491 20.01 19.05 25.19
C THR A 491 18.59 18.52 24.98
N LYS A 492 17.59 19.35 25.24
CA LYS A 492 16.17 19.00 25.05
C LYS A 492 15.55 19.86 23.96
N SER A 493 14.83 19.24 23.08
CA SER A 493 13.97 19.91 22.08
C SER A 493 12.52 19.52 22.29
N VAL A 494 11.63 20.52 22.19
CA VAL A 494 10.19 20.33 22.37
C VAL A 494 9.46 20.91 21.16
N GLY A 495 8.54 20.17 20.62
CA GLY A 495 7.68 20.61 19.53
C GLY A 495 6.20 20.35 19.88
N ASN A 496 5.36 21.34 19.60
CA ASN A 496 3.92 21.19 19.64
C ASN A 496 3.36 21.77 18.32
N ALA A 497 2.62 20.96 17.59
CA ALA A 497 2.08 21.34 16.28
C ALA A 497 0.60 20.90 16.15
N PRO A 498 -0.34 21.64 16.81
CA PRO A 498 -1.75 21.38 16.62
C PRO A 498 -2.18 21.76 15.19
N SER A 499 -3.14 21.02 14.65
CA SER A 499 -3.72 21.31 13.35
C SER A 499 -5.21 21.02 13.31
N ASP A 500 -5.95 21.87 12.62
CA ASP A 500 -7.37 21.71 12.34
C ASP A 500 -7.60 21.65 10.84
N ALA A 501 -8.53 20.80 10.42
CA ALA A 501 -9.04 20.78 9.05
C ALA A 501 -10.56 20.60 9.07
N THR A 502 -11.27 21.45 8.32
CA THR A 502 -12.73 21.40 8.19
C THR A 502 -13.13 21.27 6.73
N GLU A 503 -14.22 20.56 6.49
CA GLU A 503 -14.80 20.41 5.16
C GLU A 503 -16.32 20.57 5.26
N LEU A 504 -16.91 21.35 4.34
CA LEU A 504 -18.36 21.49 4.19
C LEU A 504 -18.74 21.14 2.76
N SER A 505 -19.74 20.30 2.61
CA SER A 505 -20.14 19.76 1.32
C SER A 505 -21.66 19.76 1.15
N TYR A 506 -22.11 20.06 -0.06
CA TYR A 506 -23.49 19.89 -0.51
C TYR A 506 -23.49 18.97 -1.72
N PHE A 507 -24.40 18.01 -1.76
CA PHE A 507 -24.43 17.04 -2.84
C PHE A 507 -25.86 16.61 -3.19
N GLY A 508 -26.02 16.18 -4.45
CA GLY A 508 -27.26 15.66 -4.95
C GLY A 508 -27.05 14.60 -6.05
N ARG A 509 -28.01 13.71 -6.17
CA ARG A 509 -28.07 12.68 -7.21
C ARG A 509 -29.49 12.59 -7.75
N LEU A 510 -29.60 12.51 -9.07
CA LEU A 510 -30.83 12.14 -9.76
C LEU A 510 -30.56 10.87 -10.54
N SER A 511 -31.42 9.88 -10.41
CA SER A 511 -31.37 8.61 -11.15
C SER A 511 -32.73 8.33 -11.79
N TYR A 512 -32.69 7.82 -13.02
CA TYR A 512 -33.86 7.44 -13.77
C TYR A 512 -33.62 6.15 -14.52
N SER A 513 -34.56 5.22 -14.44
CA SER A 513 -34.55 4.06 -15.32
C SER A 513 -35.94 3.83 -15.94
N TYR A 514 -35.92 3.40 -17.21
CA TYR A 514 -37.14 3.03 -17.97
C TYR A 514 -37.12 1.55 -18.31
N ASP A 515 -38.09 0.82 -17.78
CA ASP A 515 -38.40 -0.59 -18.07
C ASP A 515 -37.15 -1.52 -17.84
N ASN A 516 -36.28 -1.15 -16.92
CA ASN A 516 -34.96 -1.80 -16.70
C ASN A 516 -34.11 -1.92 -17.99
N ARG A 517 -34.31 -1.02 -18.96
CA ARG A 517 -33.60 -1.00 -20.24
C ARG A 517 -32.59 0.17 -20.32
N TYR A 518 -33.06 1.38 -20.02
CA TYR A 518 -32.30 2.60 -20.09
C TYR A 518 -32.10 3.16 -18.71
N PHE A 519 -30.89 3.52 -18.39
CA PHE A 519 -30.48 4.04 -17.08
C PHE A 519 -29.75 5.35 -17.27
N LEU A 520 -30.08 6.35 -16.49
CA LEU A 520 -29.43 7.66 -16.48
C LEU A 520 -29.17 8.05 -15.02
N GLN A 521 -28.01 8.61 -14.75
CA GLN A 521 -27.67 9.18 -13.45
C GLN A 521 -26.88 10.46 -13.60
N VAL A 522 -27.23 11.46 -12.81
CA VAL A 522 -26.54 12.73 -12.71
C VAL A 522 -26.19 12.95 -11.23
N ASN A 523 -24.95 13.28 -10.94
CA ASN A 523 -24.53 13.70 -9.62
C ASN A 523 -23.93 15.11 -9.71
N PHE A 524 -24.13 15.87 -8.66
CA PHE A 524 -23.46 17.14 -8.43
C PHE A 524 -23.03 17.23 -6.98
N ARG A 525 -21.78 17.65 -6.78
CA ARG A 525 -21.24 17.91 -5.45
C ARG A 525 -20.45 19.20 -5.46
N ARG A 526 -20.60 19.97 -4.38
CA ARG A 526 -19.86 21.18 -4.12
C ARG A 526 -19.20 21.09 -2.75
N ASP A 527 -17.87 21.17 -2.72
CA ASP A 527 -17.06 21.03 -1.51
C ASP A 527 -16.30 22.32 -1.21
N ALA A 528 -16.20 22.67 0.08
CA ALA A 528 -15.29 23.68 0.58
C ALA A 528 -14.34 23.07 1.61
N PHE A 529 -13.06 23.34 1.43
CA PHE A 529 -12.04 23.07 2.43
C PHE A 529 -11.71 24.33 3.23
N ASP A 530 -11.18 24.11 4.41
CA ASP A 530 -10.82 25.18 5.31
C ASP A 530 -9.71 26.09 4.76
N THR A 531 -9.41 27.15 5.51
CA THR A 531 -8.46 28.18 5.16
C THR A 531 -7.00 27.75 5.20
N SER A 532 -6.67 26.60 5.77
CA SER A 532 -5.28 26.14 5.90
C SER A 532 -4.70 25.66 4.56
N LYS A 533 -5.54 25.15 3.65
CA LYS A 533 -5.09 24.57 2.37
C LYS A 533 -5.30 25.53 1.19
N LEU A 534 -6.45 26.19 1.13
CA LEU A 534 -6.83 27.06 0.02
C LEU A 534 -7.28 28.45 0.53
N SER A 535 -7.01 29.48 -0.26
CA SER A 535 -7.47 30.83 0.04
C SER A 535 -9.00 30.93 0.07
N LYS A 536 -9.54 31.93 0.73
CA LYS A 536 -10.99 32.16 0.80
C LYS A 536 -11.66 32.19 -0.57
N LYS A 537 -10.97 32.68 -1.59
CA LYS A 537 -11.44 32.81 -2.98
C LYS A 537 -11.53 31.45 -3.68
N ALA A 538 -10.57 30.54 -3.42
CA ALA A 538 -10.39 29.30 -4.16
C ALA A 538 -10.89 28.03 -3.44
N ARG A 539 -11.45 28.15 -2.21
CA ARG A 539 -11.82 26.99 -1.37
C ARG A 539 -12.99 26.15 -1.88
N TRP A 540 -13.85 26.68 -2.76
CA TRP A 540 -15.01 25.97 -3.27
C TRP A 540 -14.73 25.27 -4.59
N GLY A 541 -14.88 23.93 -4.62
CA GLY A 541 -14.82 23.11 -5.82
C GLY A 541 -16.18 22.56 -6.24
N ASN A 542 -16.41 22.40 -7.55
CA ASN A 542 -17.65 21.83 -8.12
C ASN A 542 -17.33 20.56 -8.90
N PHE A 543 -18.04 19.47 -8.61
CA PHE A 543 -17.78 18.14 -9.11
C PHE A 543 -19.05 17.53 -9.75
N PRO A 544 -19.35 17.87 -11.01
CA PRO A 544 -20.43 17.27 -11.77
C PRO A 544 -20.05 15.90 -12.33
N SER A 545 -21.05 15.03 -12.48
CA SER A 545 -20.88 13.78 -13.22
C SER A 545 -22.19 13.32 -13.86
N PHE A 546 -22.03 12.55 -14.93
CA PHE A 546 -23.10 11.98 -15.72
C PHE A 546 -22.77 10.53 -16.09
N SER A 547 -23.77 9.64 -16.04
CA SER A 547 -23.61 8.28 -16.53
C SER A 547 -24.90 7.76 -17.15
N ALA A 548 -24.75 6.88 -18.14
CA ALA A 548 -25.82 6.24 -18.87
C ALA A 548 -25.58 4.73 -19.04
N GLY A 549 -26.64 3.95 -19.08
CA GLY A 549 -26.58 2.51 -19.32
C GLY A 549 -27.73 2.05 -20.23
N TRP A 550 -27.43 1.07 -21.07
CA TRP A 550 -28.41 0.43 -21.94
C TRP A 550 -28.33 -1.10 -21.80
N SER A 551 -29.38 -1.69 -21.21
CA SER A 551 -29.51 -3.14 -21.10
C SER A 551 -30.10 -3.71 -22.38
N ILE A 552 -29.26 -4.04 -23.35
CA ILE A 552 -29.62 -4.55 -24.66
C ILE A 552 -30.42 -5.87 -24.53
N SER A 553 -30.00 -6.72 -23.58
CA SER A 553 -30.70 -8.01 -23.32
C SER A 553 -32.15 -7.86 -22.87
N ASN A 554 -32.60 -6.66 -22.46
CA ASN A 554 -33.99 -6.38 -22.09
C ASN A 554 -34.82 -5.85 -23.27
N GLU A 555 -34.21 -5.55 -24.40
CA GLU A 555 -34.91 -5.11 -25.60
C GLU A 555 -35.75 -6.24 -26.24
N LYS A 556 -36.83 -5.84 -26.90
CA LYS A 556 -37.72 -6.81 -27.56
C LYS A 556 -36.99 -7.51 -28.72
N PHE A 557 -36.28 -6.78 -29.57
CA PHE A 557 -35.52 -7.35 -30.68
C PHE A 557 -34.48 -8.38 -30.21
N PHE A 558 -33.82 -8.15 -29.03
CA PHE A 558 -32.88 -9.07 -28.47
C PHE A 558 -33.55 -10.36 -27.96
N LYS A 559 -34.67 -10.20 -27.22
CA LYS A 559 -35.45 -11.32 -26.67
C LYS A 559 -36.09 -12.21 -27.74
N ASP A 560 -36.45 -11.60 -28.88
CA ASP A 560 -37.10 -12.30 -29.97
C ASP A 560 -36.12 -13.06 -30.88
N HIS A 561 -34.80 -12.67 -30.92
CA HIS A 561 -33.83 -13.23 -31.86
C HIS A 561 -32.62 -13.91 -31.18
N ILE A 562 -32.36 -13.67 -29.89
CA ILE A 562 -31.21 -14.23 -29.20
C ILE A 562 -31.69 -15.17 -28.08
N ASP A 563 -31.16 -16.39 -28.10
CA ASP A 563 -31.41 -17.38 -27.05
C ASP A 563 -30.81 -16.89 -25.73
N ARG A 564 -31.65 -16.79 -24.69
CA ARG A 564 -31.22 -16.38 -23.35
C ARG A 564 -30.35 -17.42 -22.64
N GLU A 565 -30.39 -18.67 -23.07
CA GLU A 565 -29.44 -19.66 -22.57
C GLU A 565 -28.04 -19.41 -23.12
N ALA A 566 -27.94 -18.87 -24.36
CA ALA A 566 -26.65 -18.49 -24.95
C ALA A 566 -26.13 -17.13 -24.39
N VAL A 567 -27.00 -16.08 -24.41
CA VAL A 567 -26.67 -14.74 -23.91
C VAL A 567 -27.72 -14.26 -22.92
N SER A 568 -27.47 -14.47 -21.63
CA SER A 568 -28.43 -14.17 -20.57
C SER A 568 -28.51 -12.69 -20.22
N PHE A 569 -27.40 -11.95 -20.38
CA PHE A 569 -27.30 -10.52 -20.07
C PHE A 569 -26.31 -9.82 -20.98
N LEU A 570 -26.69 -8.63 -21.45
CA LEU A 570 -25.81 -7.74 -22.23
C LEU A 570 -26.17 -6.28 -21.92
N LYS A 571 -25.20 -5.51 -21.43
CA LYS A 571 -25.37 -4.10 -21.05
C LYS A 571 -24.16 -3.27 -21.49
N LEU A 572 -24.44 -2.10 -22.08
CA LEU A 572 -23.45 -1.06 -22.35
C LEU A 572 -23.55 0.04 -21.31
N ARG A 573 -22.41 0.63 -20.97
CA ARG A 573 -22.28 1.72 -19.99
C ARG A 573 -21.39 2.80 -20.57
N ALA A 574 -21.71 4.07 -20.25
CA ALA A 574 -20.88 5.22 -20.53
C ALA A 574 -20.95 6.18 -19.37
N SER A 575 -19.79 6.73 -18.95
CA SER A 575 -19.77 7.73 -17.90
C SER A 575 -18.72 8.81 -18.14
N TRP A 576 -18.99 10.00 -17.61
CA TRP A 576 -18.08 11.13 -17.51
C TRP A 576 -18.25 11.79 -16.15
N GLY A 577 -17.14 12.21 -15.57
CA GLY A 577 -17.19 12.95 -14.31
C GLY A 577 -15.91 13.70 -14.00
N ARG A 578 -16.05 14.62 -13.05
CA ARG A 578 -14.97 15.43 -12.51
C ARG A 578 -14.88 15.23 -11.00
N ASN A 579 -13.66 14.99 -10.50
CA ASN A 579 -13.35 14.88 -9.07
C ASN A 579 -12.14 15.73 -8.73
N GLY A 580 -12.00 16.12 -7.45
CA GLY A 580 -10.85 16.87 -6.95
C GLY A 580 -9.84 16.00 -6.23
N ASN A 581 -8.64 16.57 -6.01
CA ASN A 581 -7.66 16.07 -5.08
C ASN A 581 -7.08 17.24 -4.29
N VAL A 582 -7.23 17.20 -2.95
CA VAL A 582 -6.77 18.24 -2.03
C VAL A 582 -5.72 17.71 -1.05
N ASN A 583 -5.53 16.39 -1.01
CA ASN A 583 -4.66 15.72 -0.02
C ASN A 583 -3.16 16.02 -0.19
N ILE A 584 -2.80 16.63 -1.32
CA ILE A 584 -1.43 17.03 -1.66
C ILE A 584 -1.04 18.41 -1.11
N LEU A 585 -1.99 19.22 -0.63
CA LEU A 585 -1.72 20.52 -0.06
C LEU A 585 -1.39 20.42 1.43
N ASN A 586 -0.28 20.99 1.85
CA ASN A 586 0.16 21.04 3.24
C ASN A 586 0.33 22.50 3.71
N GLY A 587 -0.06 22.77 4.98
CA GLY A 587 0.09 24.09 5.58
C GLY A 587 -0.74 25.19 4.90
N TYR A 588 -0.16 26.34 4.71
CA TYR A 588 -0.77 27.52 4.09
C TYR A 588 -0.07 27.86 2.77
N PRO A 589 -0.18 27.01 1.72
CA PRO A 589 0.62 27.17 0.50
C PRO A 589 0.25 28.43 -0.31
N TYR A 590 -0.89 29.05 -0.05
CA TYR A 590 -1.33 30.28 -0.66
C TYR A 590 -0.78 31.55 0.01
N SER A 591 -0.14 31.42 1.18
CA SER A 591 0.49 32.52 1.93
C SER A 591 2.01 32.48 1.79
N SER A 592 2.68 33.52 2.30
CA SER A 592 4.14 33.53 2.41
C SER A 592 4.55 33.21 3.85
N PRO A 593 4.87 31.93 4.18
CA PRO A 593 5.31 31.58 5.53
C PRO A 593 6.63 32.26 5.86
N ILE A 594 6.77 32.73 7.10
CA ILE A 594 7.99 33.33 7.61
C ILE A 594 8.67 32.31 8.54
N ALA A 595 9.88 31.92 8.21
CA ALA A 595 10.71 31.15 9.10
C ALA A 595 11.43 32.08 10.07
N LEU A 596 11.25 31.79 11.37
CA LEU A 596 11.93 32.49 12.45
C LEU A 596 13.28 31.83 12.70
N ASN A 597 14.27 32.61 13.13
CA ASN A 597 15.59 32.14 13.54
C ASN A 597 16.38 31.37 12.44
N GLN A 598 16.11 31.68 11.16
CA GLN A 598 16.72 30.98 10.01
C GLN A 598 17.88 31.74 9.36
N SER A 599 18.13 32.98 9.77
CA SER A 599 19.22 33.80 9.25
C SER A 599 20.01 34.37 10.40
N PHE A 600 21.33 34.24 10.29
CA PHE A 600 22.27 34.79 11.27
C PHE A 600 22.90 36.03 10.67
N TYR A 601 22.79 37.16 11.37
CA TYR A 601 23.53 38.34 11.07
C TYR A 601 24.56 38.54 12.18
N GLN A 602 25.83 38.62 11.83
CA GLN A 602 26.84 39.09 12.74
C GLN A 602 26.79 40.61 12.73
N TYR A 603 26.18 41.19 13.74
CA TYR A 603 26.17 42.66 13.91
C TYR A 603 27.46 43.09 14.55
N ASN A 604 28.24 43.86 13.83
CA ASN A 604 29.51 44.46 14.20
C ASN A 604 30.69 43.48 14.47
N PRO A 605 31.44 43.08 13.43
CA PRO A 605 32.63 42.23 13.56
C PRO A 605 33.78 42.87 14.38
N SER A 606 33.70 44.14 14.67
CA SER A 606 34.74 44.89 15.40
C SER A 606 34.57 44.88 16.91
N ILE A 607 33.47 44.40 17.45
CA ILE A 607 33.24 44.31 18.92
C ILE A 607 33.15 42.80 19.24
N GLY A 608 34.20 42.29 19.89
CA GLY A 608 34.47 40.88 20.14
C GLY A 608 33.44 40.03 20.91
N ASP A 609 32.18 40.37 20.95
CA ASP A 609 31.11 39.64 21.68
C ASP A 609 30.45 38.55 20.83
N GLY A 610 30.74 38.45 19.55
CA GLY A 610 30.24 37.39 18.65
C GLY A 610 28.77 37.06 18.71
N LYS A 611 27.90 37.96 19.17
CA LYS A 611 26.46 37.69 19.29
C LYS A 611 25.81 37.59 17.92
N LEU A 612 25.43 36.38 17.56
CA LEU A 612 24.61 36.12 16.39
C LEU A 612 23.18 36.64 16.61
N THR A 613 22.76 37.55 15.78
CA THR A 613 21.35 38.04 15.82
C THR A 613 20.51 37.18 14.88
N TYR A 614 19.49 36.59 15.43
CA TYR A 614 18.57 35.77 14.64
C TYR A 614 17.60 36.66 13.85
N GLY A 615 17.58 36.44 12.56
CA GLY A 615 16.64 37.07 11.63
C GLY A 615 15.51 36.15 11.19
N SER A 616 14.54 36.71 10.53
CA SER A 616 13.40 35.99 9.96
C SER A 616 13.37 36.24 8.46
N LYS A 617 13.00 35.22 7.68
CA LYS A 617 12.86 35.34 6.24
C LYS A 617 11.61 34.63 5.71
N PRO A 618 10.99 35.10 4.60
CA PRO A 618 9.98 34.33 3.92
C PRO A 618 10.60 33.03 3.35
N THR A 619 9.86 31.94 3.44
CA THR A 619 10.31 30.63 2.91
C THR A 619 9.65 30.27 1.58
N GLY A 620 8.61 31.01 1.17
CA GLY A 620 7.91 30.81 -0.10
C GLY A 620 7.23 32.11 -0.56
N ILE A 621 6.84 32.13 -1.82
CA ILE A 621 6.03 33.22 -2.40
C ILE A 621 4.55 32.86 -2.24
N ALA A 622 3.75 33.85 -1.81
CA ALA A 622 2.31 33.71 -1.74
C ALA A 622 1.69 33.45 -3.11
N ASN A 623 0.82 32.45 -3.20
CA ASN A 623 -0.01 32.23 -4.38
C ASN A 623 -1.49 32.06 -3.97
N PRO A 624 -2.25 33.16 -3.85
CA PRO A 624 -3.64 33.11 -3.41
C PRO A 624 -4.60 32.50 -4.43
N ASP A 625 -4.16 32.29 -5.68
CA ASP A 625 -4.94 31.71 -6.77
C ASP A 625 -4.79 30.18 -6.86
N LEU A 626 -4.07 29.55 -5.92
CA LEU A 626 -4.00 28.08 -5.83
C LEU A 626 -5.39 27.45 -5.76
N THR A 627 -5.61 26.47 -6.63
CA THR A 627 -6.84 25.66 -6.70
C THR A 627 -6.56 24.18 -6.49
N TRP A 628 -7.59 23.37 -6.57
CA TRP A 628 -7.54 21.92 -6.50
C TRP A 628 -6.86 21.30 -7.72
N GLU A 629 -6.17 20.19 -7.55
CA GLU A 629 -5.98 19.29 -8.69
C GLU A 629 -7.33 18.70 -9.10
N THR A 630 -7.57 18.64 -10.40
CA THR A 630 -8.85 18.19 -10.95
C THR A 630 -8.63 16.99 -11.86
N SER A 631 -9.32 15.87 -11.55
CA SER A 631 -9.35 14.68 -12.41
C SER A 631 -10.65 14.63 -13.20
N GLU A 632 -10.55 14.58 -14.54
CA GLU A 632 -11.66 14.33 -15.45
C GLU A 632 -11.49 12.93 -16.05
N GLN A 633 -12.57 12.15 -16.06
CA GLN A 633 -12.52 10.78 -16.55
C GLN A 633 -13.73 10.48 -17.45
N VAL A 634 -13.46 9.75 -18.54
CA VAL A 634 -14.44 9.12 -19.43
C VAL A 634 -14.27 7.61 -19.33
N ASP A 635 -15.37 6.89 -19.23
CA ASP A 635 -15.42 5.43 -19.19
C ASP A 635 -16.46 4.91 -20.19
N LEU A 636 -16.11 3.81 -20.87
CA LEU A 636 -17.02 3.01 -21.69
C LEU A 636 -16.93 1.57 -21.21
N GLY A 637 -18.06 0.97 -20.85
CA GLY A 637 -18.11 -0.35 -20.27
C GLY A 637 -19.09 -1.30 -20.97
N LEU A 638 -18.74 -2.58 -20.97
CA LEU A 638 -19.55 -3.69 -21.45
C LEU A 638 -19.64 -4.75 -20.35
N ASP A 639 -20.87 -5.11 -19.96
CA ASP A 639 -21.14 -6.25 -19.10
C ASP A 639 -21.90 -7.30 -19.89
N ALA A 640 -21.41 -8.55 -19.94
CA ALA A 640 -22.05 -9.64 -20.60
C ALA A 640 -22.06 -10.93 -19.76
N ARG A 641 -23.08 -11.73 -19.91
CA ARG A 641 -23.19 -13.07 -19.33
C ARG A 641 -23.70 -14.05 -20.37
N PHE A 642 -23.10 -15.22 -20.39
CA PHE A 642 -23.35 -16.25 -21.40
C PHE A 642 -23.61 -17.60 -20.73
N LEU A 643 -24.22 -18.52 -21.49
CA LEU A 643 -24.39 -19.93 -21.12
C LEU A 643 -25.08 -20.12 -19.76
N ASN A 644 -26.22 -19.47 -19.57
CA ASN A 644 -26.98 -19.48 -18.29
C ASN A 644 -26.14 -18.94 -17.12
N ASP A 645 -25.47 -17.79 -17.31
CA ASP A 645 -24.61 -17.09 -16.34
C ASP A 645 -23.34 -17.86 -15.92
N ARG A 646 -22.97 -18.95 -16.62
CA ARG A 646 -21.72 -19.67 -16.35
C ARG A 646 -20.48 -18.87 -16.75
N LEU A 647 -20.54 -18.17 -17.88
CA LEU A 647 -19.48 -17.28 -18.34
C LEU A 647 -19.90 -15.82 -18.12
N THR A 648 -19.09 -15.07 -17.40
CA THR A 648 -19.25 -13.63 -17.17
C THR A 648 -18.09 -12.86 -17.78
N LEU A 649 -18.38 -11.74 -18.44
CA LEU A 649 -17.39 -10.84 -19.03
C LEU A 649 -17.70 -9.41 -18.65
N GLY A 650 -16.73 -8.70 -18.10
CA GLY A 650 -16.71 -7.26 -17.90
C GLY A 650 -15.54 -6.65 -18.63
N VAL A 651 -15.77 -5.60 -19.40
CA VAL A 651 -14.71 -4.84 -20.10
C VAL A 651 -14.98 -3.35 -19.89
N ASP A 652 -13.99 -2.62 -19.38
CA ASP A 652 -14.06 -1.17 -19.21
C ASP A 652 -12.85 -0.52 -19.91
N TRP A 653 -13.11 0.37 -20.85
CA TRP A 653 -12.10 1.30 -21.35
C TRP A 653 -12.21 2.62 -20.61
N TYR A 654 -11.08 3.17 -20.18
CA TYR A 654 -11.05 4.42 -19.45
C TYR A 654 -9.99 5.38 -19.95
N ARG A 655 -10.27 6.67 -19.81
CA ARG A 655 -9.33 7.77 -20.02
C ARG A 655 -9.52 8.80 -18.92
N LYS A 656 -8.51 8.89 -18.03
CA LYS A 656 -8.46 9.81 -16.88
C LYS A 656 -7.39 10.87 -17.13
N THR A 657 -7.77 12.13 -17.10
CA THR A 657 -6.86 13.28 -17.22
C THR A 657 -6.87 14.06 -15.93
N THR A 658 -5.74 14.18 -15.25
CA THR A 658 -5.57 15.05 -14.08
C THR A 658 -4.91 16.32 -14.55
N LYS A 659 -5.51 17.46 -14.21
CA LYS A 659 -5.11 18.82 -14.59
C LYS A 659 -4.81 19.63 -13.35
N ASP A 660 -4.17 20.78 -13.55
CA ASP A 660 -3.88 21.76 -12.50
C ASP A 660 -3.06 21.13 -11.36
N LEU A 661 -2.06 20.30 -11.74
CA LEU A 661 -1.19 19.65 -10.76
C LEU A 661 -0.52 20.70 -9.88
N LEU A 662 -0.39 20.43 -8.61
CA LEU A 662 0.32 21.27 -7.67
C LEU A 662 1.81 20.95 -7.72
N ILE A 663 2.56 21.82 -8.38
CA ILE A 663 3.99 21.65 -8.65
C ILE A 663 4.78 22.63 -7.80
N GLU A 664 5.78 22.13 -7.08
CA GLU A 664 6.80 22.98 -6.45
C GLU A 664 7.89 23.30 -7.47
N ILE A 665 8.15 24.59 -7.67
CA ILE A 665 9.17 25.08 -8.58
C ILE A 665 10.19 25.87 -7.77
N ALA A 666 11.49 25.61 -8.01
CA ALA A 666 12.55 26.44 -7.49
C ALA A 666 12.60 27.78 -8.28
N PRO A 667 12.38 28.92 -7.65
CA PRO A 667 12.54 30.22 -8.32
C PRO A 667 14.02 30.55 -8.55
N LEU A 668 14.29 31.65 -9.26
CA LEU A 668 15.65 32.16 -9.41
C LEU A 668 16.25 32.44 -8.02
N PRO A 669 17.53 32.12 -7.77
CA PRO A 669 18.18 32.30 -6.47
C PRO A 669 18.09 33.74 -5.93
N GLU A 670 18.04 34.73 -6.80
CA GLU A 670 17.96 36.16 -6.47
C GLU A 670 16.68 36.52 -5.72
N ILE A 671 15.63 35.72 -5.83
CA ILE A 671 14.35 35.93 -5.13
C ILE A 671 14.49 35.60 -3.63
N GLY A 672 15.48 34.81 -3.23
CA GLY A 672 15.79 34.48 -1.83
C GLY A 672 14.82 33.51 -1.16
N VAL A 673 13.92 32.84 -1.92
CA VAL A 673 13.04 31.79 -1.41
C VAL A 673 13.32 30.48 -2.14
N ASN A 674 13.08 29.35 -1.45
CA ASN A 674 13.46 28.03 -1.96
C ASN A 674 12.43 27.43 -2.89
N LYS A 675 11.14 27.84 -2.79
CA LYS A 675 10.05 27.22 -3.56
C LYS A 675 8.86 28.13 -3.79
N ILE A 676 8.20 27.91 -4.90
CA ILE A 676 6.89 28.45 -5.25
C ILE A 676 5.98 27.28 -5.59
N VAL A 677 4.75 27.27 -5.07
CA VAL A 677 3.73 26.28 -5.44
C VAL A 677 2.81 26.88 -6.50
N VAL A 678 2.62 26.20 -7.61
CA VAL A 678 1.75 26.64 -8.71
C VAL A 678 0.84 25.50 -9.17
N ASN A 679 -0.37 25.85 -9.67
CA ASN A 679 -1.20 24.92 -10.40
C ASN A 679 -0.69 24.86 -11.85
N SER A 680 -0.02 23.79 -12.21
CA SER A 680 0.49 23.58 -13.57
C SER A 680 0.66 22.09 -13.83
N GLY A 681 0.68 21.73 -15.11
CA GLY A 681 0.89 20.35 -15.51
C GLY A 681 -0.37 19.53 -15.69
N LYS A 682 -0.18 18.42 -16.40
CA LYS A 682 -1.26 17.51 -16.79
C LYS A 682 -0.74 16.10 -16.94
N VAL A 683 -1.44 15.13 -16.35
CA VAL A 683 -1.15 13.70 -16.46
C VAL A 683 -2.34 12.95 -17.05
N LEU A 684 -2.07 12.07 -18.00
CA LEU A 684 -3.04 11.18 -18.61
C LEU A 684 -2.79 9.72 -18.16
N ASN A 685 -3.83 9.06 -17.68
CA ASN A 685 -3.89 7.62 -17.50
C ASN A 685 -5.00 7.05 -18.40
N SER A 686 -4.70 6.04 -19.19
CA SER A 686 -5.68 5.35 -20.03
C SER A 686 -5.39 3.87 -20.10
N GLY A 687 -6.42 3.06 -20.25
CA GLY A 687 -6.24 1.61 -20.26
C GLY A 687 -7.55 0.86 -20.47
N LEU A 688 -7.44 -0.45 -20.35
CA LEU A 688 -8.50 -1.41 -20.50
C LEU A 688 -8.49 -2.33 -19.28
N ASP A 689 -9.62 -2.42 -18.57
CA ASP A 689 -9.87 -3.39 -17.50
C ASP A 689 -10.72 -4.53 -18.06
N ILE A 690 -10.32 -5.77 -17.83
CA ILE A 690 -11.04 -6.98 -18.26
C ILE A 690 -11.24 -7.89 -17.06
N GLU A 691 -12.47 -8.36 -16.88
CA GLU A 691 -12.81 -9.36 -15.87
C GLU A 691 -13.56 -10.52 -16.57
N LEU A 692 -13.02 -11.74 -16.48
CA LEU A 692 -13.57 -12.95 -17.05
C LEU A 692 -13.80 -13.97 -15.92
N GLY A 693 -15.02 -14.48 -15.82
CA GLY A 693 -15.38 -15.48 -14.82
C GLY A 693 -16.07 -16.67 -15.47
N TRP A 694 -15.66 -17.88 -15.08
CA TRP A 694 -16.33 -19.12 -15.40
C TRP A 694 -16.74 -19.85 -14.12
N ARG A 695 -18.01 -20.28 -14.00
CA ARG A 695 -18.50 -21.09 -12.88
C ARG A 695 -19.44 -22.16 -13.42
N ASP A 696 -19.19 -23.40 -12.99
CA ASP A 696 -20.06 -24.51 -13.36
C ASP A 696 -19.99 -25.63 -12.30
N ASN A 697 -20.83 -26.65 -12.44
CA ASN A 697 -20.81 -27.82 -11.56
C ASN A 697 -21.10 -29.10 -12.36
N ILE A 698 -20.39 -30.17 -12.00
CA ILE A 698 -20.60 -31.54 -12.52
C ILE A 698 -21.01 -32.38 -11.30
N LYS A 699 -22.31 -32.59 -11.12
CA LYS A 699 -22.90 -33.23 -9.92
C LYS A 699 -22.44 -32.45 -8.65
N ASP A 700 -21.75 -33.13 -7.74
CA ASP A 700 -21.24 -32.55 -6.50
C ASP A 700 -19.93 -31.78 -6.65
N PHE A 701 -19.28 -31.88 -7.81
CA PHE A 701 -18.05 -31.17 -8.07
C PHE A 701 -18.35 -29.78 -8.63
N LYS A 702 -17.98 -28.73 -7.89
CA LYS A 702 -18.12 -27.31 -8.27
C LYS A 702 -16.75 -26.76 -8.63
N TYR A 703 -16.67 -26.02 -9.72
CA TYR A 703 -15.44 -25.37 -10.12
C TYR A 703 -15.70 -23.97 -10.65
N GLY A 704 -14.72 -23.09 -10.43
CA GLY A 704 -14.77 -21.72 -10.92
C GLY A 704 -13.38 -21.19 -11.20
N VAL A 705 -13.26 -20.41 -12.28
CA VAL A 705 -12.04 -19.69 -12.64
C VAL A 705 -12.41 -18.22 -12.84
N THR A 706 -11.67 -17.32 -12.23
CA THR A 706 -11.81 -15.88 -12.44
C THR A 706 -10.45 -15.32 -12.85
N VAL A 707 -10.42 -14.60 -13.95
CA VAL A 707 -9.23 -13.90 -14.45
C VAL A 707 -9.57 -12.42 -14.55
N ASN A 708 -8.71 -11.59 -14.01
CA ASN A 708 -8.80 -10.14 -14.22
C ASN A 708 -7.47 -9.61 -14.74
N GLY A 709 -7.53 -8.57 -15.56
CA GLY A 709 -6.36 -7.93 -16.13
C GLY A 709 -6.63 -6.45 -16.38
N SER A 710 -5.60 -5.63 -16.24
CA SER A 710 -5.68 -4.20 -16.50
C SER A 710 -4.42 -3.73 -17.21
N THR A 711 -4.60 -3.01 -18.32
CA THR A 711 -3.53 -2.28 -18.99
C THR A 711 -3.48 -0.83 -18.50
N LEU A 712 -2.30 -0.25 -18.47
CA LEU A 712 -2.11 1.15 -18.09
C LEU A 712 -1.10 1.83 -19.02
N LYS A 713 -1.53 2.89 -19.70
CA LYS A 713 -0.66 3.89 -20.31
C LYS A 713 -0.70 5.14 -19.44
N ASN A 714 0.41 5.44 -18.77
CA ASN A 714 0.62 6.66 -17.98
C ASN A 714 1.51 7.62 -18.74
N GLU A 715 1.13 8.91 -18.86
CA GLU A 715 1.86 9.89 -19.65
C GLU A 715 1.67 11.31 -19.06
N VAL A 716 2.77 12.01 -18.82
CA VAL A 716 2.79 13.44 -18.52
C VAL A 716 2.52 14.18 -19.83
N LYS A 717 1.42 14.96 -19.88
CA LYS A 717 1.05 15.74 -21.07
C LYS A 717 1.64 17.14 -21.05
N GLU A 718 1.84 17.68 -19.85
CA GLU A 718 2.29 19.05 -19.64
C GLU A 718 2.96 19.14 -18.26
N VAL A 719 4.03 19.91 -18.11
CA VAL A 719 4.68 20.16 -16.83
C VAL A 719 4.34 21.57 -16.36
N SER A 720 5.08 22.56 -16.81
CA SER A 720 4.87 23.97 -16.45
C SER A 720 5.47 24.86 -17.52
N ALA A 721 4.88 26.06 -17.71
CA ALA A 721 5.49 27.07 -18.59
C ALA A 721 6.85 27.58 -18.05
N MET A 722 7.13 27.39 -16.75
CA MET A 722 8.36 27.89 -16.10
C MET A 722 9.50 26.87 -16.15
N VAL A 723 9.19 25.58 -16.27
CA VAL A 723 10.19 24.50 -16.28
C VAL A 723 9.79 23.40 -17.26
N ASN A 724 10.72 22.94 -18.07
CA ASN A 724 10.43 21.86 -19.03
C ASN A 724 10.30 20.49 -18.36
N ARG A 725 10.98 20.30 -17.21
CA ARG A 725 10.99 19.06 -16.44
C ARG A 725 11.29 19.30 -14.98
N LEU A 726 10.81 18.40 -14.13
CA LEU A 726 11.22 18.29 -12.73
C LEU A 726 12.16 17.09 -12.60
N THR A 727 13.25 17.25 -11.91
CA THR A 727 14.21 16.19 -11.64
C THR A 727 14.40 16.12 -10.13
N GLU A 728 14.22 14.94 -9.56
CA GLU A 728 14.45 14.72 -8.14
C GLU A 728 15.95 14.71 -7.86
N VAL A 729 16.37 15.32 -6.77
CA VAL A 729 17.75 15.40 -6.33
C VAL A 729 17.88 14.53 -5.07
N GLY A 730 18.68 13.47 -5.19
CA GLY A 730 19.05 12.63 -4.05
C GLY A 730 17.92 11.70 -3.57
N ILE A 731 18.02 10.43 -3.93
CA ILE A 731 17.20 9.38 -3.36
C ILE A 731 18.03 8.72 -2.27
N ASP A 732 17.59 8.86 -1.01
CA ASP A 732 18.09 8.15 0.18
C ASP A 732 19.63 8.05 0.31
N GLY A 733 20.32 9.18 0.19
CA GLY A 733 21.76 9.26 0.48
C GLY A 733 22.68 8.72 -0.60
N PHE A 734 22.16 8.26 -1.75
CA PHE A 734 23.00 7.86 -2.89
C PHE A 734 23.27 9.05 -3.81
N ASN A 735 24.53 9.25 -4.14
CA ASN A 735 24.97 10.19 -5.18
C ASN A 735 24.75 9.63 -6.58
N ASN A 736 23.65 8.91 -6.81
CA ASN A 736 23.41 8.31 -8.10
C ASN A 736 23.11 9.37 -9.17
N GLN A 737 23.59 9.14 -10.37
CA GLN A 737 23.33 10.00 -11.51
C GLN A 737 22.05 9.62 -12.27
N LEU A 738 21.47 8.47 -11.96
CA LEU A 738 20.15 8.09 -12.44
C LEU A 738 19.09 8.85 -11.65
N LYS A 739 18.41 9.79 -12.29
CA LYS A 739 17.43 10.65 -11.64
C LYS A 739 16.03 10.38 -12.19
N PRO A 740 15.06 10.10 -11.32
CA PRO A 740 13.68 10.06 -11.75
C PRO A 740 13.29 11.44 -12.25
N THR A 741 12.62 11.49 -13.38
CA THR A 741 12.29 12.73 -14.10
C THR A 741 10.81 12.78 -14.44
N PHE A 742 10.19 13.95 -14.22
CA PHE A 742 8.82 14.25 -14.60
C PHE A 742 8.85 15.23 -15.78
N GLU A 743 8.53 14.75 -16.99
CA GLU A 743 8.69 15.47 -18.25
C GLU A 743 7.56 15.11 -19.22
N ALA A 744 7.12 16.07 -20.03
CA ALA A 744 6.07 15.87 -21.02
C ALA A 744 6.46 14.80 -22.07
N GLY A 745 5.52 13.92 -22.42
CA GLY A 745 5.70 12.82 -23.36
C GLY A 745 6.14 11.52 -22.73
N HIS A 746 6.52 11.51 -21.44
CA HIS A 746 7.03 10.37 -20.71
C HIS A 746 6.08 9.93 -19.58
N SER A 747 6.36 8.76 -19.00
CA SER A 747 5.66 8.30 -17.80
C SER A 747 6.04 9.18 -16.59
N VAL A 748 5.13 9.29 -15.62
CA VAL A 748 5.41 9.98 -14.35
C VAL A 748 6.64 9.37 -13.67
N TRP A 749 7.63 10.20 -13.36
CA TRP A 749 8.88 9.81 -12.71
C TRP A 749 9.59 8.64 -13.41
N TYR A 750 9.81 8.77 -14.75
CA TYR A 750 10.59 7.82 -15.52
C TYR A 750 12.08 7.91 -15.17
N PHE A 751 12.82 6.82 -15.38
CA PHE A 751 14.27 6.78 -15.21
C PHE A 751 14.97 7.44 -16.38
N ARG A 752 15.65 8.56 -16.13
CA ARG A 752 16.42 9.27 -17.14
C ARG A 752 17.91 8.95 -16.99
N GLY A 753 18.47 8.23 -17.93
CA GLY A 753 19.86 7.78 -17.90
C GLY A 753 20.42 7.41 -19.28
N TYR A 754 21.54 6.76 -19.29
CA TYR A 754 22.22 6.36 -20.53
C TYR A 754 21.64 5.06 -21.09
N LYS A 755 21.44 5.01 -22.39
CA LYS A 755 21.01 3.80 -23.07
C LYS A 755 22.23 2.93 -23.36
N TYR A 756 22.33 1.78 -22.68
CA TYR A 756 23.41 0.82 -22.87
C TYR A 756 23.32 0.14 -24.23
N ALA A 757 24.45 0.05 -24.97
CA ALA A 757 24.52 -0.53 -26.32
C ALA A 757 25.23 -1.88 -26.35
N GLY A 758 25.89 -2.30 -25.27
CA GLY A 758 26.63 -3.55 -25.19
C GLY A 758 28.10 -3.37 -24.83
N VAL A 759 28.90 -4.35 -25.20
CA VAL A 759 30.33 -4.45 -24.84
C VAL A 759 31.18 -4.31 -26.10
N ALA A 760 32.23 -3.50 -26.04
CA ALA A 760 33.26 -3.42 -27.07
C ALA A 760 34.18 -4.65 -27.07
N GLU A 761 34.96 -4.86 -28.12
CA GLU A 761 35.91 -5.97 -28.24
C GLU A 761 36.92 -5.99 -27.08
N ASP A 762 37.31 -4.83 -26.59
CA ASP A 762 38.24 -4.65 -25.46
C ASP A 762 37.56 -4.76 -24.09
N GLY A 763 36.27 -5.11 -24.02
CA GLY A 763 35.50 -5.21 -22.78
C GLY A 763 34.94 -3.88 -22.27
N SER A 764 35.12 -2.75 -22.94
CA SER A 764 34.57 -1.46 -22.53
C SER A 764 33.05 -1.35 -22.74
N ALA A 765 32.38 -0.54 -21.88
CA ALA A 765 30.95 -0.27 -22.04
C ALA A 765 30.67 0.63 -23.24
N LEU A 766 29.65 0.32 -24.00
CA LEU A 766 29.16 1.11 -25.13
C LEU A 766 27.75 1.62 -24.83
N TYR A 767 27.43 2.80 -25.31
CA TYR A 767 26.16 3.48 -25.12
C TYR A 767 25.62 4.01 -26.45
N TYR A 768 24.34 4.30 -26.52
CA TYR A 768 23.74 5.06 -27.62
C TYR A 768 23.74 6.55 -27.28
N ASP A 769 24.20 7.39 -28.22
CA ASP A 769 23.99 8.84 -28.15
C ASP A 769 22.49 9.19 -28.41
N LYS A 770 22.14 10.47 -28.32
CA LYS A 770 20.79 10.97 -28.60
C LYS A 770 20.28 10.71 -30.03
N ASN A 771 21.18 10.40 -30.98
CA ASN A 771 20.88 10.12 -32.36
C ASN A 771 20.83 8.60 -32.66
N GLY A 772 21.02 7.75 -31.64
CA GLY A 772 21.07 6.29 -31.79
C GLY A 772 22.42 5.74 -32.29
N LYS A 773 23.49 6.54 -32.36
CA LYS A 773 24.83 6.09 -32.71
C LYS A 773 25.53 5.56 -31.46
N VAL A 774 26.28 4.46 -31.63
CA VAL A 774 27.07 3.85 -30.55
C VAL A 774 28.30 4.71 -30.24
N THR A 775 28.53 4.98 -28.96
CA THR A 775 29.65 5.75 -28.41
C THR A 775 30.14 5.16 -27.08
N PRO A 776 31.46 5.15 -26.82
CA PRO A 776 32.00 4.79 -25.51
C PRO A 776 31.92 5.95 -24.48
N ALA A 777 31.69 7.19 -24.93
CA ALA A 777 31.74 8.40 -24.12
C ALA A 777 30.46 9.23 -24.25
N PRO A 778 29.33 8.80 -23.66
CA PRO A 778 28.08 9.54 -23.69
C PRO A 778 28.16 10.79 -22.80
N THR A 779 27.40 11.82 -23.18
CA THR A 779 27.27 13.09 -22.48
C THR A 779 25.91 13.20 -21.79
N ASP A 780 25.68 14.22 -20.97
CA ASP A 780 24.38 14.43 -20.32
C ASP A 780 23.22 14.65 -21.30
N GLU A 781 23.51 15.11 -22.52
CA GLU A 781 22.52 15.26 -23.59
C GLU A 781 22.03 13.91 -24.17
N ASP A 782 22.82 12.86 -23.99
CA ASP A 782 22.53 11.51 -24.49
C ASP A 782 21.64 10.71 -23.54
N LYS A 783 21.29 11.25 -22.36
CA LYS A 783 20.38 10.63 -21.41
C LYS A 783 18.97 10.55 -22.00
N GLN A 784 18.39 9.36 -21.95
CA GLN A 784 17.11 9.00 -22.55
C GLN A 784 16.13 8.42 -21.51
N ASP A 785 14.90 8.15 -21.93
CA ASP A 785 13.89 7.41 -21.14
C ASP A 785 14.26 5.91 -21.11
N LEU A 786 14.55 5.41 -19.93
CA LEU A 786 14.89 4.00 -19.68
C LEU A 786 13.71 3.20 -19.11
N GLY A 787 12.52 3.80 -19.06
CA GLY A 787 11.32 3.23 -18.50
C GLY A 787 10.99 3.76 -17.10
N ALA A 788 9.96 3.22 -16.49
CA ALA A 788 9.46 3.67 -15.19
C ALA A 788 9.11 2.50 -14.26
N GLY A 789 9.05 2.77 -12.95
CA GLY A 789 8.61 1.80 -11.95
C GLY A 789 7.09 1.49 -11.99
N ILE A 790 6.35 2.07 -12.94
CA ILE A 790 4.90 1.89 -13.09
C ILE A 790 4.61 0.68 -13.98
N PRO A 791 3.82 -0.32 -13.50
CA PRO A 791 3.43 -1.45 -14.34
C PRO A 791 2.57 -1.02 -15.52
N LYS A 792 2.83 -1.60 -16.69
CA LYS A 792 1.98 -1.43 -17.88
C LYS A 792 0.81 -2.41 -17.91
N PHE A 793 0.94 -3.53 -17.21
CA PHE A 793 -0.08 -4.57 -17.12
C PHE A 793 -0.08 -5.19 -15.72
N THR A 794 -1.26 -5.31 -15.11
CA THR A 794 -1.48 -6.02 -13.84
C THR A 794 -2.56 -7.06 -14.04
N TYR A 795 -2.46 -8.19 -13.35
CA TYR A 795 -3.40 -9.30 -13.55
C TYR A 795 -3.53 -10.17 -12.30
N GLY A 796 -4.67 -10.85 -12.19
CA GLY A 796 -4.98 -11.80 -11.13
C GLY A 796 -5.71 -13.01 -11.68
N ILE A 797 -5.44 -14.19 -11.12
CA ILE A 797 -6.05 -15.46 -11.48
C ILE A 797 -6.50 -16.14 -10.19
N THR A 798 -7.76 -16.54 -10.13
CA THR A 798 -8.33 -17.31 -9.01
C THR A 798 -8.98 -18.58 -9.55
N ILE A 799 -8.65 -19.72 -8.98
CA ILE A 799 -9.24 -21.03 -9.26
C ILE A 799 -9.84 -21.56 -7.96
N ASN A 800 -11.12 -21.90 -7.96
CA ASN A 800 -11.83 -22.48 -6.83
C ASN A 800 -12.46 -23.81 -7.23
N LEU A 801 -12.18 -24.84 -6.45
CA LEU A 801 -12.73 -26.18 -6.62
C LEU A 801 -13.41 -26.64 -5.31
N ALA A 802 -14.55 -27.32 -5.39
CA ALA A 802 -15.19 -27.87 -4.20
C ALA A 802 -15.83 -29.24 -4.50
N TYR A 803 -15.63 -30.20 -3.59
CA TYR A 803 -16.17 -31.55 -3.71
C TYR A 803 -16.42 -32.20 -2.33
N LYS A 804 -17.66 -32.52 -2.02
CA LYS A 804 -18.06 -33.28 -0.81
C LYS A 804 -17.40 -32.81 0.49
N GLY A 805 -17.45 -31.49 0.75
CA GLY A 805 -16.85 -30.88 1.95
C GLY A 805 -15.41 -30.42 1.78
N PHE A 806 -14.67 -30.93 0.80
CA PHE A 806 -13.37 -30.38 0.43
C PHE A 806 -13.54 -29.09 -0.38
N ASP A 807 -12.73 -28.09 -0.11
CA ASP A 807 -12.54 -26.89 -0.91
C ASP A 807 -11.05 -26.67 -1.19
N PHE A 808 -10.73 -26.36 -2.45
CA PHE A 808 -9.38 -26.04 -2.89
C PHE A 808 -9.39 -24.71 -3.64
N SER A 809 -8.49 -23.80 -3.26
CA SER A 809 -8.38 -22.49 -3.87
C SER A 809 -6.93 -22.19 -4.21
N VAL A 810 -6.70 -21.73 -5.45
CA VAL A 810 -5.42 -21.17 -5.88
C VAL A 810 -5.66 -19.75 -6.34
N PHE A 811 -4.88 -18.83 -5.81
CA PHE A 811 -4.92 -17.43 -6.18
C PHE A 811 -3.51 -16.90 -6.43
N GLY A 812 -3.34 -16.19 -7.53
CA GLY A 812 -2.08 -15.52 -7.86
C GLY A 812 -2.31 -14.16 -8.51
N THR A 813 -1.31 -13.29 -8.38
CA THR A 813 -1.31 -11.96 -8.97
C THR A 813 0.06 -11.62 -9.54
N GLY A 814 0.08 -10.74 -10.54
CA GLY A 814 1.31 -10.31 -11.18
C GLY A 814 1.24 -8.90 -11.72
N ALA A 815 2.42 -8.38 -11.99
CA ALA A 815 2.63 -7.12 -12.67
C ALA A 815 3.67 -7.29 -13.78
N ALA A 816 3.55 -6.54 -14.86
CA ALA A 816 4.49 -6.59 -15.98
C ALA A 816 4.73 -5.21 -16.59
N GLY A 817 5.93 -5.05 -17.16
CA GLY A 817 6.33 -3.84 -17.87
C GLY A 817 6.84 -2.69 -17.00
N ASN A 818 6.90 -2.86 -15.68
CA ASN A 818 7.61 -1.96 -14.77
C ASN A 818 9.11 -2.27 -14.74
N LYS A 819 9.89 -1.28 -14.36
CA LYS A 819 11.33 -1.33 -14.23
C LYS A 819 11.74 -1.11 -12.77
N ILE A 820 12.83 -1.76 -12.36
CA ILE A 820 13.42 -1.60 -11.03
C ILE A 820 14.89 -1.24 -11.21
N TYR A 821 15.28 -0.11 -10.62
CA TYR A 821 16.67 0.27 -10.44
C TYR A 821 17.17 -0.28 -9.11
N ASN A 822 18.20 -1.11 -9.16
CA ASN A 822 18.75 -1.76 -7.97
C ASN A 822 19.83 -0.87 -7.36
N LEU A 823 19.58 -0.36 -6.15
CA LEU A 823 20.52 0.48 -5.37
C LEU A 823 21.46 -0.34 -4.47
N MET A 824 21.41 -1.67 -4.51
CA MET A 824 22.31 -2.55 -3.74
C MET A 824 23.70 -2.69 -4.40
N VAL A 825 24.00 -1.87 -5.39
CA VAL A 825 25.30 -1.75 -6.06
C VAL A 825 25.73 -0.29 -5.99
N SER A 826 26.99 -0.02 -5.66
CA SER A 826 27.49 1.33 -5.51
C SER A 826 28.88 1.49 -6.14
N ALA A 827 29.01 2.43 -7.07
CA ALA A 827 30.28 2.73 -7.74
C ALA A 827 31.30 3.45 -6.83
N ASP A 828 30.85 4.09 -5.77
CA ASP A 828 31.70 4.77 -4.81
C ASP A 828 32.15 3.88 -3.63
N ARG A 829 31.67 2.63 -3.58
CA ARG A 829 32.02 1.65 -2.54
C ARG A 829 32.20 0.25 -3.15
N PRO A 830 33.27 0.05 -3.92
CA PRO A 830 33.44 -1.17 -4.72
C PRO A 830 33.59 -2.45 -3.87
N LEU A 831 34.06 -2.35 -2.61
CA LEU A 831 34.25 -3.49 -1.69
C LEU A 831 33.01 -3.91 -0.92
N ILE A 832 31.83 -3.27 -1.09
CA ILE A 832 30.59 -3.80 -0.55
C ILE A 832 30.18 -5.07 -1.30
N ASN A 833 29.49 -5.95 -0.61
CA ASN A 833 28.84 -7.09 -1.29
C ASN A 833 27.75 -6.57 -2.24
N GLY A 834 27.32 -7.39 -3.17
CA GLY A 834 26.33 -7.00 -4.19
C GLY A 834 25.77 -8.20 -4.92
N ILE A 835 24.91 -7.92 -5.89
CA ILE A 835 24.30 -8.96 -6.71
C ILE A 835 25.30 -9.57 -7.70
N THR A 836 25.30 -10.93 -7.77
CA THR A 836 26.26 -11.70 -8.59
C THR A 836 26.09 -11.52 -10.10
N THR A 837 24.89 -11.08 -10.53
CA THR A 837 24.49 -11.08 -11.95
C THR A 837 25.44 -10.27 -12.85
N TYR A 838 26.09 -9.23 -12.33
CA TYR A 838 27.05 -8.45 -13.12
C TYR A 838 28.31 -9.25 -13.38
N TRP A 839 28.90 -9.88 -12.34
CA TRP A 839 30.08 -10.73 -12.45
C TRP A 839 29.84 -11.96 -13.31
N GLU A 840 28.77 -12.67 -13.07
CA GLU A 840 28.40 -13.87 -13.81
C GLU A 840 28.25 -13.65 -15.31
N ASN A 841 27.84 -12.45 -15.72
CA ASN A 841 27.57 -12.10 -17.11
C ASN A 841 28.51 -11.02 -17.66
N SER A 842 29.63 -10.72 -17.00
CA SER A 842 30.61 -9.74 -17.43
C SER A 842 31.58 -10.30 -18.46
N TRP A 843 32.12 -9.39 -19.26
CA TRP A 843 33.21 -9.65 -20.20
C TRP A 843 34.49 -10.00 -19.45
N ARG A 844 35.23 -10.98 -19.95
CA ARG A 844 36.56 -11.41 -19.53
C ARG A 844 37.30 -11.94 -20.75
N GLU A 845 38.61 -12.04 -20.71
CA GLU A 845 39.40 -12.54 -21.83
C GLU A 845 38.96 -13.95 -22.27
N ASP A 846 38.52 -14.80 -21.36
CA ASP A 846 37.96 -16.12 -21.58
C ASP A 846 36.46 -16.13 -21.93
N ARG A 847 35.78 -14.99 -21.82
CA ARG A 847 34.32 -14.79 -22.05
C ARG A 847 34.07 -13.47 -22.76
N THR A 848 34.38 -13.41 -24.05
CA THR A 848 34.19 -12.17 -24.87
C THR A 848 32.73 -11.92 -25.27
N ASN A 849 31.90 -12.96 -25.39
CA ASN A 849 30.46 -12.81 -25.66
C ASN A 849 29.68 -12.62 -24.34
N ALA A 850 29.74 -11.43 -23.77
CA ALA A 850 29.19 -11.11 -22.50
C ALA A 850 28.08 -10.05 -22.59
N LYS A 851 27.15 -10.07 -21.64
CA LYS A 851 26.07 -9.09 -21.50
C LYS A 851 26.55 -7.78 -20.91
N TYR A 852 27.47 -7.84 -19.96
CA TYR A 852 28.01 -6.70 -19.23
C TYR A 852 29.50 -6.51 -19.57
N PRO A 853 30.02 -5.26 -19.46
CA PRO A 853 31.42 -4.97 -19.73
C PRO A 853 32.37 -5.61 -18.73
N ASP A 854 33.66 -5.47 -18.97
CA ASP A 854 34.69 -5.82 -17.99
C ASP A 854 34.48 -5.01 -16.72
N MET A 855 34.26 -5.72 -15.60
CA MET A 855 34.01 -5.09 -14.31
C MET A 855 35.20 -4.24 -13.81
N LYS A 856 36.43 -4.55 -14.22
CA LYS A 856 37.60 -3.69 -13.96
C LYS A 856 37.43 -2.27 -14.50
N LYS A 857 36.71 -2.13 -15.61
CA LYS A 857 36.50 -0.85 -16.29
C LYS A 857 35.29 -0.07 -15.77
N VAL A 858 34.33 -0.75 -15.16
CA VAL A 858 33.03 -0.15 -14.81
C VAL A 858 32.61 -0.25 -13.36
N ALA A 859 33.31 -1.02 -12.50
CA ALA A 859 32.94 -1.17 -11.09
C ALA A 859 32.84 0.19 -10.34
N THR A 860 33.59 1.19 -10.75
CA THR A 860 33.56 2.56 -10.24
C THR A 860 32.99 3.58 -11.20
N ASP A 861 32.39 3.14 -12.34
CA ASP A 861 31.85 4.03 -13.37
C ASP A 861 30.36 4.33 -13.14
N TRP A 862 30.07 5.54 -12.69
CA TRP A 862 28.71 6.02 -12.53
C TRP A 862 27.89 6.07 -13.82
N LYS A 863 28.51 6.16 -15.00
CA LYS A 863 27.77 6.11 -16.28
C LYS A 863 27.15 4.75 -16.51
N PHE A 864 27.91 3.68 -16.20
CA PHE A 864 27.39 2.31 -16.30
C PHE A 864 26.20 2.10 -15.34
N PHE A 865 26.35 2.46 -14.06
CA PHE A 865 25.28 2.33 -13.08
C PHE A 865 24.14 3.36 -13.27
N SER A 866 24.32 4.38 -14.08
CA SER A 866 23.27 5.32 -14.50
C SER A 866 22.65 4.95 -15.87
N SER A 867 22.88 3.74 -16.33
CA SER A 867 22.33 3.23 -17.57
C SER A 867 21.24 2.17 -17.33
N ASP A 868 20.58 1.75 -18.40
CA ASP A 868 19.63 0.63 -18.35
C ASP A 868 20.28 -0.75 -18.14
N ALA A 869 21.63 -0.82 -18.10
CA ALA A 869 22.35 -2.00 -17.60
C ALA A 869 22.07 -2.27 -16.10
N ALA A 870 21.83 -1.20 -15.31
CA ALA A 870 21.48 -1.28 -13.89
C ALA A 870 19.96 -1.31 -13.63
N ILE A 871 19.15 -1.35 -14.68
CA ILE A 871 17.68 -1.41 -14.60
C ILE A 871 17.18 -2.79 -14.99
N PHE A 872 16.50 -3.43 -14.07
CA PHE A 872 15.96 -4.77 -14.26
C PHE A 872 14.46 -4.75 -14.57
N SER A 873 13.97 -5.86 -15.13
CA SER A 873 12.52 -6.08 -15.24
C SER A 873 11.92 -6.30 -13.87
N GLY A 874 10.91 -5.50 -13.50
CA GLY A 874 10.11 -5.70 -12.30
C GLY A 874 8.93 -6.63 -12.51
N SER A 875 8.85 -7.34 -13.65
CA SER A 875 7.75 -8.25 -13.95
C SER A 875 7.81 -9.49 -13.06
N TYR A 876 6.64 -9.88 -12.54
CA TYR A 876 6.52 -11.06 -11.70
C TYR A 876 5.12 -11.69 -11.80
N PHE A 877 5.04 -12.95 -11.39
CA PHE A 877 3.82 -13.64 -10.98
C PHE A 877 4.05 -14.28 -9.63
N LYS A 878 3.17 -14.02 -8.65
CA LYS A 878 3.26 -14.55 -7.29
C LYS A 878 2.01 -15.34 -6.94
N PHE A 879 2.20 -16.58 -6.46
CA PHE A 879 1.12 -17.36 -5.86
C PHE A 879 0.84 -16.81 -4.47
N LYS A 880 -0.24 -16.03 -4.37
CA LYS A 880 -0.65 -15.37 -3.12
C LYS A 880 -1.29 -16.33 -2.14
N GLN A 881 -1.91 -17.40 -2.67
CA GLN A 881 -2.55 -18.41 -1.84
C GLN A 881 -2.71 -19.73 -2.61
N ILE A 882 -2.37 -20.84 -1.95
CA ILE A 882 -2.72 -22.20 -2.35
C ILE A 882 -3.32 -22.84 -1.11
N GLN A 883 -4.64 -23.03 -1.06
CA GLN A 883 -5.35 -23.47 0.15
C GLN A 883 -6.16 -24.74 -0.11
N LEU A 884 -6.11 -25.65 0.85
CA LEU A 884 -6.98 -26.82 0.95
C LEU A 884 -7.74 -26.78 2.27
N GLY A 885 -9.07 -26.84 2.19
CA GLY A 885 -9.97 -26.87 3.33
C GLY A 885 -10.86 -28.10 3.33
N TYR A 886 -11.33 -28.48 4.51
CA TYR A 886 -12.34 -29.52 4.69
C TYR A 886 -13.37 -29.09 5.73
N THR A 887 -14.64 -29.07 5.32
CA THR A 887 -15.78 -28.82 6.19
C THR A 887 -16.40 -30.16 6.58
N LEU A 888 -16.46 -30.41 7.88
CA LEU A 888 -17.01 -31.66 8.40
C LEU A 888 -18.52 -31.78 8.12
N PRO A 889 -18.99 -32.99 7.76
CA PRO A 889 -20.41 -33.20 7.54
C PRO A 889 -21.28 -32.89 8.77
N LYS A 890 -22.44 -32.28 8.58
CA LYS A 890 -23.38 -31.92 9.67
C LYS A 890 -23.75 -33.10 10.55
N LEU A 891 -23.78 -34.32 9.99
CA LEU A 891 -24.04 -35.55 10.74
C LEU A 891 -23.02 -35.78 11.89
N ILE A 892 -21.80 -35.30 11.74
CA ILE A 892 -20.73 -35.39 12.74
C ILE A 892 -20.78 -34.18 13.66
N THR A 893 -20.82 -32.95 13.09
CA THR A 893 -20.76 -31.72 13.88
C THR A 893 -21.95 -31.57 14.83
N SER A 894 -23.15 -31.96 14.43
CA SER A 894 -24.35 -31.93 15.28
C SER A 894 -24.25 -32.83 16.51
N LYS A 895 -23.48 -33.95 16.46
CA LYS A 895 -23.28 -34.83 17.62
C LYS A 895 -22.44 -34.21 18.72
N ILE A 896 -21.59 -33.24 18.36
CA ILE A 896 -20.72 -32.49 19.28
C ILE A 896 -21.22 -31.05 19.53
N GLY A 897 -22.49 -30.78 19.17
CA GLY A 897 -23.15 -29.49 19.42
C GLY A 897 -22.68 -28.35 18.53
N LEU A 898 -22.03 -28.63 17.40
CA LEU A 898 -21.56 -27.64 16.46
C LEU A 898 -22.45 -27.54 15.22
N SER A 899 -22.69 -26.33 14.77
CA SER A 899 -23.40 -26.04 13.52
C SER A 899 -22.51 -26.23 12.30
N ASP A 900 -21.20 -25.86 12.42
CA ASP A 900 -20.20 -26.00 11.37
C ASP A 900 -18.80 -26.14 11.96
N LEU A 901 -17.94 -26.93 11.32
CA LEU A 901 -16.51 -27.07 11.65
C LEU A 901 -15.72 -27.24 10.37
N ARG A 902 -14.85 -26.27 10.07
CA ARG A 902 -13.93 -26.30 8.93
C ARG A 902 -12.50 -26.18 9.40
N VAL A 903 -11.61 -27.07 8.88
CA VAL A 903 -10.17 -27.01 9.05
C VAL A 903 -9.52 -26.74 7.70
N TYR A 904 -8.42 -26.01 7.66
CA TYR A 904 -7.72 -25.73 6.41
C TYR A 904 -6.23 -25.53 6.61
N CYS A 905 -5.46 -25.76 5.55
CA CYS A 905 -4.09 -25.33 5.45
C CYS A 905 -3.89 -24.50 4.18
N SER A 906 -2.95 -23.54 4.23
CA SER A 906 -2.64 -22.66 3.10
C SER A 906 -1.15 -22.38 3.01
N LEU A 907 -0.65 -22.23 1.77
CA LEU A 907 0.67 -21.72 1.45
C LEU A 907 0.48 -20.35 0.81
N ASP A 908 0.93 -19.27 1.49
CA ASP A 908 0.74 -17.90 1.03
C ASP A 908 2.08 -17.25 0.69
N ASP A 909 2.11 -16.47 -0.40
CA ASP A 909 3.32 -15.83 -0.94
C ASP A 909 4.51 -16.82 -1.15
N PHE A 910 4.19 -18.11 -1.35
CA PHE A 910 5.19 -19.18 -1.28
C PHE A 910 6.05 -19.27 -2.54
N PHE A 911 5.49 -19.00 -3.70
CA PHE A 911 6.17 -19.09 -4.99
C PHE A 911 6.10 -17.76 -5.73
N THR A 912 7.26 -17.28 -6.18
CA THR A 912 7.40 -16.07 -7.02
C THR A 912 8.16 -16.43 -8.28
N ILE A 913 7.57 -16.14 -9.44
CA ILE A 913 8.19 -16.30 -10.77
C ILE A 913 8.64 -14.91 -11.22
N THR A 914 9.94 -14.68 -11.35
CA THR A 914 10.53 -13.40 -11.74
C THR A 914 11.97 -13.58 -12.22
N ASN A 915 12.43 -12.67 -13.06
CA ASN A 915 13.84 -12.55 -13.48
C ASN A 915 14.57 -11.39 -12.74
N TYR A 916 13.95 -10.83 -11.69
CA TYR A 916 14.58 -9.79 -10.89
C TYR A 916 15.64 -10.42 -9.97
N PRO A 917 16.93 -9.95 -10.01
CA PRO A 917 18.00 -10.53 -9.21
C PRO A 917 17.96 -10.11 -7.73
N GLY A 918 17.24 -9.04 -7.39
CA GLY A 918 17.02 -8.61 -6.00
C GLY A 918 16.03 -9.50 -5.24
N ALA A 919 15.69 -9.11 -4.01
CA ALA A 919 14.87 -9.93 -3.13
C ALA A 919 13.41 -10.07 -3.64
N ASP A 920 12.64 -9.00 -3.70
CA ASP A 920 11.22 -9.08 -4.03
C ASP A 920 10.80 -7.96 -4.99
N PRO A 921 10.42 -8.30 -6.26
CA PRO A 921 10.00 -7.27 -7.23
C PRO A 921 8.68 -6.58 -6.86
N GLU A 922 7.84 -7.17 -6.01
CA GLU A 922 6.60 -6.55 -5.54
C GLU A 922 6.92 -5.42 -4.56
N THR A 923 7.75 -5.66 -3.56
CA THR A 923 8.09 -4.66 -2.52
C THR A 923 9.11 -3.65 -3.00
N ALA A 924 10.00 -4.01 -3.93
CA ALA A 924 10.93 -3.09 -4.56
C ALA A 924 10.24 -1.91 -5.29
N SER A 925 8.96 -2.05 -5.62
CA SER A 925 8.15 -1.02 -6.27
C SER A 925 7.31 -0.19 -5.28
N MET A 926 7.49 -0.34 -3.97
CA MET A 926 6.66 0.33 -2.95
C MET A 926 6.93 1.81 -2.76
N ASN A 927 8.12 2.28 -3.09
CA ASN A 927 8.44 3.68 -2.91
C ASN A 927 7.48 4.57 -3.68
N ASN A 928 6.99 5.61 -3.01
CA ASN A 928 6.02 6.55 -3.55
C ASN A 928 6.70 7.73 -4.25
N GLY A 929 5.94 8.42 -5.13
CA GLY A 929 6.45 9.60 -5.83
C GLY A 929 7.65 9.27 -6.73
N ALA A 930 8.69 10.08 -6.64
CA ALA A 930 9.88 9.97 -7.46
C ALA A 930 10.75 8.73 -7.17
N SER A 931 10.63 8.15 -5.97
CA SER A 931 11.40 6.96 -5.56
C SER A 931 10.81 5.63 -6.04
N ARG A 932 9.74 5.67 -6.83
CA ARG A 932 9.09 4.44 -7.32
C ARG A 932 10.00 3.65 -8.24
N GLY A 933 10.10 2.34 -7.95
CA GLY A 933 10.95 1.42 -8.71
C GLY A 933 12.42 1.48 -8.32
N PHE A 934 12.77 2.14 -7.21
CA PHE A 934 14.11 2.08 -6.61
C PHE A 934 14.10 1.04 -5.49
N ASP A 935 14.97 0.01 -5.62
CA ASP A 935 15.17 -1.00 -4.57
C ASP A 935 16.38 -0.63 -3.72
N ASN A 936 16.13 -0.14 -2.51
CA ASN A 936 17.14 0.25 -1.54
C ASN A 936 17.11 -0.63 -0.27
N GLY A 937 16.66 -1.88 -0.38
CA GLY A 937 16.53 -2.80 0.75
C GLY A 937 15.18 -2.66 1.48
N THR A 938 14.10 -2.87 0.74
CA THR A 938 12.75 -2.94 1.32
C THR A 938 12.52 -4.25 2.08
N TYR A 939 11.58 -4.25 3.04
CA TYR A 939 11.24 -5.45 3.78
C TYR A 939 10.67 -6.51 2.83
N PRO A 940 11.26 -7.72 2.73
CA PRO A 940 10.81 -8.74 1.79
C PRO A 940 9.48 -9.35 2.24
N THR A 941 8.64 -9.78 1.29
CA THR A 941 7.47 -10.59 1.63
C THR A 941 7.90 -11.93 2.19
N SER A 942 7.28 -12.33 3.31
CA SER A 942 7.52 -13.64 3.90
C SER A 942 6.68 -14.72 3.20
N LYS A 943 7.27 -15.92 3.02
CA LYS A 943 6.53 -17.16 2.75
C LYS A 943 5.75 -17.53 4.00
N LYS A 944 4.51 -17.97 3.85
CA LYS A 944 3.65 -18.29 4.99
C LYS A 944 3.01 -19.66 4.81
N MET A 945 3.08 -20.47 5.86
CA MET A 945 2.32 -21.70 5.98
C MET A 945 1.26 -21.48 7.07
N VAL A 946 -0.01 -21.56 6.69
CA VAL A 946 -1.14 -21.21 7.56
C VAL A 946 -1.95 -22.46 7.88
N PHE A 947 -2.28 -22.63 9.15
CA PHE A 947 -3.20 -23.63 9.64
C PHE A 947 -4.37 -22.94 10.34
N GLY A 948 -5.58 -23.24 9.93
CA GLY A 948 -6.76 -22.55 10.46
C GLY A 948 -7.91 -23.50 10.80
N ILE A 949 -8.69 -23.06 11.78
CA ILE A 949 -9.93 -23.73 12.21
C ILE A 949 -11.04 -22.69 12.35
N ASN A 950 -12.21 -23.01 11.81
CA ASN A 950 -13.43 -22.21 11.95
C ASN A 950 -14.51 -23.09 12.58
N VAL A 951 -15.08 -22.62 13.68
CA VAL A 951 -16.10 -23.33 14.44
C VAL A 951 -17.33 -22.42 14.57
N THR A 952 -18.52 -22.98 14.35
CA THR A 952 -19.79 -22.28 14.56
C THR A 952 -20.68 -23.15 15.46
N PHE A 953 -21.19 -22.54 16.54
CA PHE A 953 -22.04 -23.17 17.52
C PHE A 953 -23.52 -22.96 17.25
#